data_7a91eb6db08982be5b659a99a6d9b14e
#
_entry.id   7a91eb6db08982be5b659a99a6d9b14e
#
_cell.length_a   1.000
_cell.length_b   1.000
_cell.length_c   1.000
_cell.angle_alpha   90.00
_cell.angle_beta   90.00
_cell.angle_gamma   90.00
#
_symmetry.space_group_name_H-M   'P 1'
#
loop_
_entity.id
_entity.type
_entity.pdbx_description
1 polymer ?
#
loop_
_entity_poly.entity_id
_entity_poly.type
_entity_poly.pdbx_seq_one_letter_code
_entity_poly.pdbx_strand_id
1 'polypeptide(L)'
;MFCFKLIRICDKSNVKHVFQLFIADFIIIFVTKLLSDRNMKTFCFLLLVCITNILASFTFLRSEKILLHTDHSDYRQGDTISFSGTLLEATTLEPSTYSKYVYIELINREDSVLCRQKYKCDSACFKGELFLETDLPSGNYYLRAYTRLMQNFSPTAFTLITIPVDNLSTTRYSGNIPSHVYFYPEGGHLLSGSLQNVAFEVKDENGLPVQTTASLCKGSSDTVYSNLVTDSYGIGSFSFIPDSSSLYYIRIGSHRFPCPSVTSVPVLQLNQNRERICYNILFSGDDTDTYSFMLFHRGAVCLQQKIDTAHRSGVIPFTDYTSGLIAGILLDKKNRVVSETLIYYDSRRSSANQFTTEEKAALLNSDLSRPIPDLALCMDSTNKLRTYLLTRKWGRFMWQDILQDSYDYLYKPEDVLALSGYVETESGRPLKKGHLIAINNNKGFTYDADILNGRFVIGVNDFKEGESFFLQAYNEKGKSYDYKIIMDNDTFPGVVNLYKEFSMGIKEPASSAYIDSFSIYHLPSITVTARIKEDVSSTKEFYGVNYLGEKEFENPPYPNIIPYLERMIGFEICEIQQGEDEKMSVNEKYEIRTTRGAALIGNSITRNGNTLVVLLDGYVVDTTWALESLHPADIRSIERLTPAQALRYTSLGFAGAILIRTKGNDKVEPKSKGLIYAPGGLSDI
;
A
#
# COMPACT_ATOMS: atom_id res chain seq x y z
N MET A 1 -1.58 39.12 17.97
CA MET A 1 -1.22 39.80 16.70
C MET A 1 0.16 39.38 16.14
N PHE A 2 1.08 38.88 16.98
CA PHE A 2 2.40 38.39 16.53
C PHE A 2 2.38 36.97 15.95
N CYS A 3 1.55 36.09 16.47
CA CYS A 3 1.41 34.70 15.98
C CYS A 3 0.82 34.61 14.57
N PHE A 4 -0.05 35.51 14.16
CA PHE A 4 -0.65 35.50 12.82
C PHE A 4 0.30 35.96 11.71
N LYS A 5 1.39 36.68 12.05
CA LYS A 5 2.40 37.11 11.07
C LYS A 5 3.49 36.08 10.81
N LEU A 6 3.74 35.12 11.74
CA LEU A 6 4.77 34.08 11.60
C LEU A 6 4.31 32.90 10.73
N ILE A 7 3.00 32.63 10.67
CA ILE A 7 2.43 31.60 9.79
C ILE A 7 2.57 31.95 8.29
N ARG A 8 2.88 33.22 7.98
CA ARG A 8 3.04 33.71 6.59
C ARG A 8 4.42 33.46 5.95
N ILE A 9 5.41 32.98 6.69
CA ILE A 9 6.81 32.93 6.22
C ILE A 9 7.38 31.50 6.10
N CYS A 10 6.70 30.49 6.63
CA CYS A 10 7.19 29.11 6.55
C CYS A 10 6.47 28.31 5.47
N ASP A 11 7.27 27.76 4.57
CA ASP A 11 6.89 26.77 3.56
C ASP A 11 6.26 25.54 4.26
N LYS A 12 5.06 25.12 3.81
CA LYS A 12 4.18 24.18 4.54
C LYS A 12 4.74 22.76 4.73
N SER A 13 5.76 22.37 3.98
CA SER A 13 6.38 21.04 4.06
C SER A 13 7.23 20.81 5.33
N ASN A 14 7.72 21.88 5.95
CA ASN A 14 8.56 21.83 7.14
C ASN A 14 7.89 22.31 8.44
N VAL A 15 6.61 22.69 8.38
CA VAL A 15 5.89 23.32 9.50
C VAL A 15 5.87 22.44 10.74
N LYS A 16 5.77 21.12 10.58
CA LYS A 16 5.70 20.19 11.73
C LYS A 16 7.05 20.06 12.46
N HIS A 17 8.15 19.96 11.72
CA HIS A 17 9.49 19.84 12.33
C HIS A 17 10.01 21.18 12.86
N VAL A 18 9.82 22.27 12.10
CA VAL A 18 10.21 23.62 12.52
C VAL A 18 9.30 24.10 13.65
N PHE A 19 7.99 23.79 13.62
CA PHE A 19 7.05 24.14 14.69
C PHE A 19 7.29 23.30 15.96
N GLN A 20 7.65 22.01 15.85
CA GLN A 20 8.06 21.21 17.00
C GLN A 20 9.38 21.69 17.63
N LEU A 21 10.37 22.04 16.81
CA LEU A 21 11.64 22.63 17.29
C LEU A 21 11.42 24.02 17.89
N PHE A 22 10.60 24.87 17.26
CA PHE A 22 10.29 26.21 17.78
C PHE A 22 9.44 26.17 19.06
N ILE A 23 8.50 25.21 19.16
CA ILE A 23 7.73 24.99 20.38
C ILE A 23 8.64 24.45 21.49
N ALA A 24 9.54 23.52 21.17
CA ALA A 24 10.49 22.98 22.16
C ALA A 24 11.44 24.08 22.66
N ASP A 25 12.01 24.89 21.80
CA ASP A 25 12.89 26.01 22.19
C ASP A 25 12.12 27.13 22.88
N PHE A 26 10.91 27.47 22.43
CA PHE A 26 10.04 28.44 23.09
C PHE A 26 9.57 27.97 24.47
N ILE A 27 9.25 26.68 24.61
CA ILE A 27 8.90 26.06 25.89
C ILE A 27 10.10 26.08 26.83
N ILE A 28 11.30 25.77 26.36
CA ILE A 28 12.53 25.76 27.17
C ILE A 28 12.87 27.19 27.61
N ILE A 29 12.84 28.17 26.73
CA ILE A 29 13.14 29.57 27.05
C ILE A 29 12.05 30.21 27.95
N PHE A 30 10.78 29.88 27.71
CA PHE A 30 9.63 30.39 28.44
C PHE A 30 9.51 29.76 29.82
N VAL A 31 9.74 28.44 29.94
CA VAL A 31 9.72 27.69 31.21
C VAL A 31 10.88 28.10 32.09
N THR A 32 12.07 28.35 31.58
CA THR A 32 13.24 28.80 32.38
C THR A 32 13.09 30.21 32.92
N LYS A 33 12.37 31.10 32.23
CA LYS A 33 12.13 32.48 32.65
C LYS A 33 10.94 32.68 33.61
N LEU A 34 10.00 31.71 33.67
CA LEU A 34 8.70 31.82 34.35
C LEU A 34 8.55 30.93 35.60
N LEU A 35 9.59 30.25 36.01
CA LEU A 35 9.55 29.33 37.17
C LEU A 35 9.33 29.97 38.54
N SER A 36 9.17 31.30 38.62
CA SER A 36 9.06 32.00 39.91
C SER A 36 7.63 32.33 40.37
N ASP A 37 6.61 32.27 39.50
CA ASP A 37 5.22 32.66 39.88
C ASP A 37 4.22 31.52 39.74
N ARG A 38 3.49 31.19 40.82
CA ARG A 38 2.58 30.06 40.94
C ARG A 38 1.35 30.17 40.03
N ASN A 39 0.86 31.36 39.84
CA ASN A 39 -0.34 31.59 38.99
C ASN A 39 -0.01 31.47 37.50
N MET A 40 1.22 31.80 37.09
CA MET A 40 1.69 31.71 35.74
C MET A 40 1.96 30.22 35.31
N LYS A 41 2.36 29.38 36.26
CA LYS A 41 2.51 27.91 36.04
C LYS A 41 1.18 27.26 35.61
N THR A 42 0.09 27.65 36.27
CA THR A 42 -1.24 27.12 35.97
C THR A 42 -1.73 27.61 34.59
N PHE A 43 -1.46 28.89 34.29
CA PHE A 43 -1.80 29.45 32.96
C PHE A 43 -0.99 28.79 31.83
N CYS A 44 0.32 28.59 32.00
CA CYS A 44 1.17 27.90 31.03
C CYS A 44 0.78 26.43 30.86
N PHE A 45 0.40 25.75 31.94
CA PHE A 45 -0.11 24.37 31.83
C PHE A 45 -1.45 24.30 31.10
N LEU A 46 -2.37 25.20 31.39
CA LEU A 46 -3.64 25.30 30.65
C LEU A 46 -3.43 25.66 29.17
N LEU A 47 -2.51 26.57 28.87
CA LEU A 47 -2.15 26.92 27.49
C LEU A 47 -1.51 25.74 26.78
N LEU A 48 -0.62 24.99 27.43
CA LEU A 48 -0.01 23.78 26.87
C LEU A 48 -1.06 22.70 26.62
N VAL A 49 -1.98 22.49 27.56
CA VAL A 49 -3.11 21.55 27.40
C VAL A 49 -4.04 22.01 26.28
N CYS A 50 -4.30 23.30 26.13
CA CYS A 50 -5.07 23.83 24.99
C CYS A 50 -4.34 23.63 23.66
N ILE A 51 -3.03 23.90 23.60
CA ILE A 51 -2.21 23.71 22.41
C ILE A 51 -2.11 22.22 22.04
N THR A 52 -1.92 21.35 23.03
CA THR A 52 -1.89 19.88 22.77
C THR A 52 -3.25 19.36 22.32
N ASN A 53 -4.36 19.87 22.88
CA ASN A 53 -5.71 19.52 22.41
C ASN A 53 -6.00 20.07 21.01
N ILE A 54 -5.53 21.27 20.67
CA ILE A 54 -5.65 21.84 19.32
C ILE A 54 -4.79 21.05 18.32
N LEU A 55 -3.58 20.62 18.70
CA LEU A 55 -2.72 19.78 17.86
C LEU A 55 -3.21 18.33 17.75
N ALA A 56 -3.85 17.80 18.78
CA ALA A 56 -4.48 16.47 18.76
C ALA A 56 -5.78 16.43 17.93
N SER A 57 -6.44 17.57 17.74
CA SER A 57 -7.70 17.65 16.99
C SER A 57 -7.56 17.56 15.48
N PHE A 58 -6.33 17.58 14.95
CA PHE A 58 -6.07 17.42 13.52
C PHE A 58 -5.35 16.09 13.25
N THR A 59 -6.02 14.99 13.46
CA THR A 59 -5.57 13.70 12.89
C THR A 59 -5.75 13.75 11.38
N PHE A 60 -4.71 14.22 10.67
CA PHE A 60 -4.68 14.06 9.21
C PHE A 60 -4.62 12.57 8.89
N LEU A 61 -5.64 12.08 8.22
CA LEU A 61 -5.66 10.73 7.73
C LEU A 61 -4.55 10.57 6.68
N ARG A 62 -3.53 9.75 7.00
CA ARG A 62 -2.47 9.46 6.04
C ARG A 62 -3.02 8.62 4.92
N SER A 63 -3.05 9.15 3.73
CA SER A 63 -3.48 8.44 2.54
C SER A 63 -2.67 8.87 1.32
N GLU A 64 -2.56 7.99 0.35
CA GLU A 64 -1.77 8.17 -0.85
C GLU A 64 -2.63 8.12 -2.10
N LYS A 65 -2.10 8.68 -3.18
CA LYS A 65 -2.60 8.58 -4.54
C LYS A 65 -1.46 8.25 -5.46
N ILE A 66 -1.75 7.55 -6.53
CA ILE A 66 -0.78 7.28 -7.59
C ILE A 66 -1.25 7.98 -8.86
N LEU A 67 -0.38 8.80 -9.42
CA LEU A 67 -0.55 9.31 -10.77
C LEU A 67 0.24 8.38 -11.69
N LEU A 68 -0.46 7.67 -12.58
CA LEU A 68 0.10 6.64 -13.45
C LEU A 68 -0.08 7.06 -14.91
N HIS A 69 0.96 6.89 -15.71
CA HIS A 69 0.99 7.14 -17.14
C HIS A 69 1.49 5.91 -17.88
N THR A 70 0.90 5.64 -19.02
CA THR A 70 1.34 4.61 -19.97
C THR A 70 1.88 5.28 -21.22
N ASP A 71 2.78 4.60 -21.93
CA ASP A 71 3.42 5.11 -23.15
C ASP A 71 2.44 5.20 -24.34
N HIS A 72 1.41 4.36 -24.37
CA HIS A 72 0.37 4.37 -25.41
C HIS A 72 -1.03 4.33 -24.79
N SER A 73 -2.05 4.69 -25.58
CA SER A 73 -3.47 4.63 -25.19
C SER A 73 -4.12 3.30 -25.53
N ASP A 74 -3.54 2.53 -26.45
CA ASP A 74 -4.00 1.24 -26.97
C ASP A 74 -2.82 0.37 -27.30
N TYR A 75 -2.99 -0.94 -27.23
CA TYR A 75 -1.93 -1.94 -27.36
C TYR A 75 -2.40 -3.11 -28.24
N ARG A 76 -1.44 -3.91 -28.68
CA ARG A 76 -1.66 -5.17 -29.37
C ARG A 76 -1.19 -6.34 -28.51
N GLN A 77 -1.68 -7.53 -28.83
CA GLN A 77 -1.13 -8.77 -28.30
C GLN A 77 0.37 -8.83 -28.57
N GLY A 78 1.16 -9.19 -27.55
CA GLY A 78 2.61 -9.25 -27.65
C GLY A 78 3.33 -7.91 -27.44
N ASP A 79 2.60 -6.81 -27.26
CA ASP A 79 3.20 -5.52 -26.90
C ASP A 79 3.64 -5.50 -25.45
N THR A 80 4.53 -4.57 -25.13
CA THR A 80 4.92 -4.25 -23.75
C THR A 80 4.34 -2.90 -23.37
N ILE A 81 3.59 -2.87 -22.27
CA ILE A 81 3.10 -1.62 -21.66
C ILE A 81 4.26 -1.04 -20.85
N SER A 82 4.85 0.06 -21.31
CA SER A 82 5.77 0.85 -20.50
C SER A 82 5.00 1.90 -19.71
N PHE A 83 5.23 1.96 -18.41
CA PHE A 83 4.53 2.91 -17.56
C PHE A 83 5.46 3.63 -16.59
N SER A 84 5.03 4.79 -16.18
CA SER A 84 5.69 5.58 -15.11
C SER A 84 4.62 6.13 -14.17
N GLY A 85 5.00 6.31 -12.91
CA GLY A 85 4.07 6.87 -11.95
C GLY A 85 4.74 7.68 -10.87
N THR A 86 3.93 8.53 -10.23
CA THR A 86 4.32 9.33 -9.08
C THR A 86 3.38 9.04 -7.92
N LEU A 87 3.97 8.74 -6.77
CA LEU A 87 3.25 8.52 -5.52
C LEU A 87 3.07 9.86 -4.81
N LEU A 88 1.85 10.24 -4.54
CA LEU A 88 1.48 11.53 -3.96
C LEU A 88 0.79 11.34 -2.61
N GLU A 89 1.01 12.27 -1.70
CA GLU A 89 0.17 12.40 -0.51
C GLU A 89 -1.22 12.91 -0.94
N ALA A 90 -2.27 12.21 -0.54
CA ALA A 90 -3.60 12.43 -1.12
C ALA A 90 -4.21 13.80 -0.79
N THR A 91 -3.82 14.43 0.31
CA THR A 91 -4.34 15.72 0.75
C THR A 91 -3.59 16.90 0.16
N THR A 92 -2.27 16.82 0.08
CA THR A 92 -1.40 17.91 -0.41
C THR A 92 -1.11 17.81 -1.91
N LEU A 93 -1.13 16.59 -2.46
CA LEU A 93 -0.64 16.21 -3.78
C LEU A 93 0.88 16.47 -3.95
N GLU A 94 1.61 16.52 -2.87
CA GLU A 94 3.06 16.52 -2.89
C GLU A 94 3.60 15.08 -2.94
N PRO A 95 4.86 14.87 -3.37
CA PRO A 95 5.46 13.54 -3.38
C PRO A 95 5.37 12.86 -2.01
N SER A 96 4.79 11.66 -1.96
CA SER A 96 4.64 10.91 -0.70
C SER A 96 5.96 10.27 -0.29
N THR A 97 6.21 10.28 1.03
CA THR A 97 7.32 9.58 1.66
C THR A 97 6.87 8.40 2.52
N TYR A 98 5.56 8.07 2.52
CA TYR A 98 5.03 7.02 3.41
C TYR A 98 5.38 5.63 2.92
N SER A 99 5.06 5.31 1.66
CA SER A 99 5.33 4.01 1.06
C SER A 99 6.50 4.07 0.09
N LYS A 100 7.32 3.03 0.06
CA LYS A 100 8.43 2.88 -0.90
C LYS A 100 8.14 1.87 -2.01
N TYR A 101 7.02 1.16 -1.93
CA TYR A 101 6.67 0.12 -2.90
C TYR A 101 5.25 0.32 -3.42
N VAL A 102 5.10 0.10 -4.72
CA VAL A 102 3.83 0.16 -5.45
C VAL A 102 3.56 -1.19 -6.09
N TYR A 103 2.32 -1.63 -6.02
CA TYR A 103 1.83 -2.81 -6.70
C TYR A 103 1.12 -2.40 -7.98
N ILE A 104 1.45 -3.06 -9.08
CA ILE A 104 0.83 -2.90 -10.38
C ILE A 104 0.20 -4.23 -10.77
N GLU A 105 -1.06 -4.21 -11.17
CA GLU A 105 -1.81 -5.39 -11.58
C GLU A 105 -2.46 -5.18 -12.94
N LEU A 106 -2.39 -6.20 -13.79
CA LEU A 106 -3.20 -6.31 -14.99
C LEU A 106 -4.42 -7.17 -14.70
N ILE A 107 -5.60 -6.63 -14.95
CA ILE A 107 -6.89 -7.26 -14.65
C ILE A 107 -7.68 -7.40 -15.95
N ASN A 108 -8.30 -8.56 -16.14
CA ASN A 108 -9.19 -8.77 -17.27
C ASN A 108 -10.63 -8.30 -16.96
N ARG A 109 -11.50 -8.37 -17.95
CA ARG A 109 -12.91 -7.97 -17.83
C ARG A 109 -13.74 -8.88 -16.91
N GLU A 110 -13.27 -10.08 -16.62
CA GLU A 110 -13.88 -11.06 -15.71
C GLU A 110 -13.45 -10.83 -14.26
N ASP A 111 -12.84 -9.67 -13.95
CA ASP A 111 -12.33 -9.29 -12.64
C ASP A 111 -11.21 -10.21 -12.11
N SER A 112 -10.47 -10.88 -13.03
CA SER A 112 -9.34 -11.74 -12.68
C SER A 112 -8.01 -10.99 -12.85
N VAL A 113 -7.15 -11.08 -11.84
CA VAL A 113 -5.79 -10.54 -11.90
C VAL A 113 -4.92 -11.49 -12.73
N LEU A 114 -4.45 -11.04 -13.89
CA LEU A 114 -3.60 -11.84 -14.78
C LEU A 114 -2.13 -11.80 -14.33
N CYS A 115 -1.68 -10.64 -13.87
CA CYS A 115 -0.33 -10.50 -13.37
C CYS A 115 -0.29 -9.44 -12.27
N ARG A 116 0.63 -9.60 -11.33
CA ARG A 116 0.92 -8.64 -10.26
C ARG A 116 2.41 -8.46 -10.16
N GLN A 117 2.84 -7.21 -10.15
CA GLN A 117 4.23 -6.82 -10.06
C GLN A 117 4.42 -5.81 -8.94
N LYS A 118 5.59 -5.80 -8.31
CA LYS A 118 5.95 -4.85 -7.25
C LYS A 118 7.14 -4.00 -7.71
N TYR A 119 7.01 -2.69 -7.59
CA TYR A 119 8.04 -1.73 -7.96
C TYR A 119 8.46 -0.86 -6.80
N LYS A 120 9.74 -0.54 -6.74
CA LYS A 120 10.28 0.40 -5.76
C LYS A 120 10.11 1.82 -6.28
N CYS A 121 9.67 2.71 -5.39
CA CYS A 121 9.65 4.15 -5.63
C CYS A 121 11.00 4.77 -5.24
N ASP A 122 11.59 5.51 -6.16
CA ASP A 122 12.73 6.38 -5.88
C ASP A 122 12.25 7.83 -5.92
N SER A 123 12.43 8.54 -4.81
CA SER A 123 11.94 9.93 -4.66
C SER A 123 10.46 10.08 -5.06
N ALA A 124 9.62 9.13 -4.60
CA ALA A 124 8.19 8.99 -4.92
C ALA A 124 7.86 8.67 -6.39
N CYS A 125 8.84 8.43 -7.24
CA CYS A 125 8.64 8.05 -8.64
C CYS A 125 8.97 6.58 -8.85
N PHE A 126 8.26 5.95 -9.78
CA PHE A 126 8.54 4.58 -10.22
C PHE A 126 8.27 4.45 -11.72
N LYS A 127 8.86 3.45 -12.32
CA LYS A 127 8.63 3.06 -13.71
C LYS A 127 8.74 1.56 -13.83
N GLY A 128 8.14 1.01 -14.86
CA GLY A 128 8.18 -0.42 -15.11
C GLY A 128 7.62 -0.77 -16.47
N GLU A 129 7.66 -2.05 -16.75
CA GLU A 129 7.17 -2.64 -18.00
C GLU A 129 6.33 -3.87 -17.67
N LEU A 130 5.30 -4.10 -18.49
CA LEU A 130 4.43 -5.25 -18.38
C LEU A 130 4.20 -5.82 -19.78
N PHE A 131 4.59 -7.06 -19.99
CA PHE A 131 4.42 -7.76 -21.24
C PHE A 131 2.99 -8.30 -21.36
N LEU A 132 2.35 -8.04 -22.51
CA LEU A 132 1.06 -8.62 -22.88
C LEU A 132 1.28 -9.93 -23.62
N GLU A 133 0.75 -11.02 -23.10
CA GLU A 133 0.87 -12.33 -23.74
C GLU A 133 0.32 -12.30 -25.17
N THR A 134 0.95 -13.05 -26.07
CA THR A 134 0.59 -13.08 -27.50
C THR A 134 -0.75 -13.76 -27.80
N ASP A 135 -1.28 -14.52 -26.86
CA ASP A 135 -2.58 -15.21 -26.90
C ASP A 135 -3.67 -14.52 -26.07
N LEU A 136 -3.35 -13.32 -25.55
CA LEU A 136 -4.28 -12.55 -24.73
C LEU A 136 -5.52 -12.17 -25.56
N PRO A 137 -6.76 -12.46 -25.13
CA PRO A 137 -7.96 -12.10 -25.89
C PRO A 137 -8.06 -10.59 -26.16
N SER A 138 -8.54 -10.22 -27.35
CA SER A 138 -8.83 -8.81 -27.66
C SER A 138 -9.93 -8.27 -26.75
N GLY A 139 -9.75 -7.05 -26.23
CA GLY A 139 -10.72 -6.42 -25.35
C GLY A 139 -10.12 -5.35 -24.45
N ASN A 140 -10.89 -4.94 -23.44
CA ASN A 140 -10.43 -3.99 -22.44
C ASN A 140 -9.85 -4.72 -21.23
N TYR A 141 -8.65 -4.33 -20.86
CA TYR A 141 -7.96 -4.71 -19.65
C TYR A 141 -7.84 -3.48 -18.74
N TYR A 142 -7.47 -3.70 -17.49
CA TYR A 142 -7.35 -2.63 -16.52
C TYR A 142 -6.01 -2.73 -15.82
N LEU A 143 -5.23 -1.66 -15.88
CA LEU A 143 -4.00 -1.50 -15.14
C LEU A 143 -4.32 -0.82 -13.80
N ARG A 144 -4.20 -1.56 -12.69
CA ARG A 144 -4.48 -1.09 -11.35
C ARG A 144 -3.19 -0.84 -10.58
N ALA A 145 -3.06 0.33 -9.94
CA ALA A 145 -1.92 0.69 -9.12
C ALA A 145 -2.35 1.05 -7.69
N TYR A 146 -1.64 0.54 -6.70
CA TYR A 146 -1.89 0.83 -5.29
C TYR A 146 -0.65 0.59 -4.42
N THR A 147 -0.63 1.18 -3.22
CA THR A 147 0.32 0.86 -2.15
C THR A 147 -0.35 0.02 -1.07
N ARG A 148 0.44 -0.59 -0.20
CA ARG A 148 -0.12 -1.32 0.95
C ARG A 148 -0.95 -0.40 1.86
N LEU A 149 -0.51 0.85 2.06
CA LEU A 149 -1.28 1.85 2.82
C LEU A 149 -2.65 2.13 2.21
N MET A 150 -2.76 2.17 0.88
CA MET A 150 -4.02 2.43 0.18
C MET A 150 -5.07 1.35 0.40
N GLN A 151 -4.68 0.13 0.78
CA GLN A 151 -5.63 -0.97 1.08
C GLN A 151 -6.51 -0.72 2.33
N ASN A 152 -6.16 0.26 3.15
CA ASN A 152 -7.04 0.68 4.27
C ASN A 152 -8.29 1.43 3.81
N PHE A 153 -8.35 1.82 2.54
CA PHE A 153 -9.40 2.66 1.99
C PHE A 153 -10.25 1.89 0.98
N SER A 154 -11.29 2.54 0.48
CA SER A 154 -12.12 1.97 -0.58
C SER A 154 -11.26 1.61 -1.81
N PRO A 155 -11.58 0.52 -2.53
CA PRO A 155 -10.93 0.18 -3.79
C PRO A 155 -10.98 1.29 -4.85
N THR A 156 -11.92 2.23 -4.75
CA THR A 156 -11.98 3.43 -5.61
C THR A 156 -10.79 4.38 -5.41
N ALA A 157 -10.08 4.29 -4.29
CA ALA A 157 -8.86 5.06 -4.04
C ALA A 157 -7.67 4.57 -4.86
N PHE A 158 -7.73 3.35 -5.43
CA PHE A 158 -6.68 2.82 -6.29
C PHE A 158 -6.71 3.51 -7.65
N THR A 159 -5.54 3.72 -8.23
CA THR A 159 -5.45 4.23 -9.60
C THR A 159 -5.80 3.13 -10.59
N LEU A 160 -6.63 3.46 -11.57
CA LEU A 160 -7.08 2.54 -12.60
C LEU A 160 -6.98 3.19 -13.96
N ILE A 161 -6.32 2.50 -14.92
CA ILE A 161 -6.24 2.89 -16.32
C ILE A 161 -6.82 1.76 -17.15
N THR A 162 -7.70 2.09 -18.11
CA THR A 162 -8.19 1.14 -19.11
C THR A 162 -7.13 0.93 -20.20
N ILE A 163 -6.84 -0.31 -20.50
CA ILE A 163 -5.86 -0.75 -21.51
C ILE A 163 -6.62 -1.52 -22.60
N PRO A 164 -7.00 -0.86 -23.72
CA PRO A 164 -7.54 -1.54 -24.88
C PRO A 164 -6.45 -2.39 -25.55
N VAL A 165 -6.73 -3.68 -25.78
CA VAL A 165 -5.83 -4.60 -26.50
C VAL A 165 -6.53 -5.07 -27.75
N ASP A 166 -5.98 -4.77 -28.94
CA ASP A 166 -6.56 -5.04 -30.26
C ASP A 166 -8.04 -4.62 -30.39
N ASN A 167 -8.46 -3.66 -29.52
CA ASN A 167 -9.84 -3.17 -29.47
C ASN A 167 -9.93 -1.76 -30.06
N LEU A 168 -9.98 -1.69 -31.39
CA LEU A 168 -10.09 -0.43 -32.15
C LEU A 168 -11.51 0.18 -32.13
N SER A 169 -12.47 -0.46 -31.48
CA SER A 169 -13.88 -0.02 -31.48
C SER A 169 -14.14 1.01 -30.40
N THR A 170 -13.96 2.28 -30.69
CA THR A 170 -14.37 3.41 -29.83
C THR A 170 -15.87 3.71 -29.86
N THR A 171 -16.69 2.82 -30.42
CA THR A 171 -18.13 3.06 -30.53
C THR A 171 -18.76 2.90 -29.16
N ARG A 172 -19.13 4.00 -28.54
CA ARG A 172 -19.89 4.01 -27.28
C ARG A 172 -21.25 3.37 -27.52
N TYR A 173 -21.56 2.32 -26.76
CA TYR A 173 -22.86 1.70 -26.80
C TYR A 173 -23.80 2.49 -25.89
N SER A 174 -24.92 2.96 -26.44
CA SER A 174 -26.03 3.51 -25.67
C SER A 174 -27.17 2.52 -25.71
N GLY A 175 -27.71 2.17 -24.55
CA GLY A 175 -28.89 1.31 -24.43
C GLY A 175 -30.08 1.91 -25.20
N ASN A 176 -30.94 1.05 -25.76
CA ASN A 176 -32.04 1.50 -26.61
C ASN A 176 -33.35 1.77 -25.85
N ILE A 177 -33.60 1.04 -24.75
CA ILE A 177 -34.88 1.11 -24.02
C ILE A 177 -34.62 1.48 -22.56
N PRO A 178 -35.13 2.63 -22.08
CA PRO A 178 -35.02 3.02 -20.67
C PRO A 178 -35.76 2.04 -19.76
N SER A 179 -35.03 1.45 -18.81
CA SER A 179 -35.62 0.53 -17.82
C SER A 179 -35.52 1.05 -16.39
N HIS A 180 -34.48 1.83 -16.10
CA HIS A 180 -34.23 2.37 -14.77
C HIS A 180 -33.85 3.85 -14.83
N VAL A 181 -34.38 4.64 -13.88
CA VAL A 181 -33.98 6.04 -13.68
C VAL A 181 -33.60 6.22 -12.23
N TYR A 182 -32.35 6.67 -12.01
CA TYR A 182 -31.84 7.00 -10.69
C TYR A 182 -31.82 8.51 -10.52
N PHE A 183 -32.12 8.99 -9.31
CA PHE A 183 -32.20 10.42 -9.00
C PHE A 183 -31.19 10.80 -7.95
N TYR A 184 -30.55 11.92 -8.15
CA TYR A 184 -29.50 12.46 -7.29
C TYR A 184 -29.79 13.93 -6.97
N PRO A 185 -30.68 14.21 -5.99
CA PRO A 185 -30.93 15.57 -5.52
C PRO A 185 -29.68 16.15 -4.86
N GLU A 186 -29.42 17.43 -5.07
CA GLU A 186 -28.35 18.13 -4.37
C GLU A 186 -28.53 18.02 -2.84
N GLY A 187 -27.47 17.60 -2.14
CA GLY A 187 -27.53 17.31 -0.70
C GLY A 187 -28.21 15.99 -0.32
N GLY A 188 -28.64 15.17 -1.31
CA GLY A 188 -29.15 13.81 -1.13
C GLY A 188 -30.66 13.68 -0.98
N HIS A 189 -31.40 14.77 -0.79
CA HIS A 189 -32.85 14.77 -0.51
C HIS A 189 -33.59 15.86 -1.29
N LEU A 190 -34.88 15.63 -1.61
CA LEU A 190 -35.77 16.67 -2.09
C LEU A 190 -36.39 17.39 -0.91
N LEU A 191 -36.12 18.69 -0.76
CA LEU A 191 -36.65 19.53 0.29
C LEU A 191 -37.78 20.42 -0.23
N SER A 192 -38.94 20.42 0.46
CA SER A 192 -40.12 21.21 0.08
C SER A 192 -39.83 22.71 0.08
N GLY A 193 -40.34 23.41 -0.94
CA GLY A 193 -40.35 24.87 -1.02
C GLY A 193 -38.99 25.53 -1.35
N SER A 194 -37.95 24.75 -1.67
CA SER A 194 -36.60 25.25 -1.95
C SER A 194 -36.12 24.86 -3.33
N LEU A 195 -35.47 25.79 -4.04
CA LEU A 195 -34.87 25.51 -5.34
C LEU A 195 -33.70 24.56 -5.18
N GLN A 196 -33.78 23.41 -5.87
CA GLN A 196 -32.73 22.38 -5.84
C GLN A 196 -32.35 21.91 -7.24
N ASN A 197 -31.08 21.53 -7.40
CA ASN A 197 -30.59 20.83 -8.58
C ASN A 197 -30.75 19.32 -8.37
N VAL A 198 -31.18 18.64 -9.41
CA VAL A 198 -31.33 17.18 -9.42
C VAL A 198 -30.65 16.65 -10.68
N ALA A 199 -29.64 15.80 -10.50
CA ALA A 199 -29.14 14.98 -11.58
C ALA A 199 -29.98 13.68 -11.66
N PHE A 200 -30.12 13.12 -12.84
CA PHE A 200 -30.73 11.82 -13.05
C PHE A 200 -29.93 11.01 -14.05
N GLU A 201 -29.91 9.69 -13.86
CA GLU A 201 -29.18 8.73 -14.69
C GLU A 201 -30.16 7.71 -15.24
N VAL A 202 -30.18 7.52 -16.56
CA VAL A 202 -31.07 6.60 -17.28
C VAL A 202 -30.27 5.40 -17.77
N LYS A 203 -30.72 4.20 -17.42
CA LYS A 203 -30.10 2.93 -17.80
C LYS A 203 -31.12 1.99 -18.43
N ASP A 204 -30.66 1.10 -19.32
CA ASP A 204 -31.43 -0.01 -19.84
C ASP A 204 -31.46 -1.20 -18.84
N GLU A 205 -32.07 -2.32 -19.23
CA GLU A 205 -32.19 -3.53 -18.44
C GLU A 205 -30.82 -4.20 -18.13
N ASN A 206 -29.80 -3.94 -18.96
CA ASN A 206 -28.44 -4.45 -18.79
C ASN A 206 -27.55 -3.49 -17.98
N GLY A 207 -28.12 -2.36 -17.51
CA GLY A 207 -27.37 -1.33 -16.79
C GLY A 207 -26.57 -0.39 -17.70
N LEU A 208 -26.75 -0.46 -19.04
CA LEU A 208 -26.08 0.42 -20.00
C LEU A 208 -26.73 1.80 -20.02
N PRO A 209 -25.96 2.88 -20.22
CA PRO A 209 -26.49 4.24 -20.28
C PRO A 209 -27.39 4.46 -21.49
N VAL A 210 -28.48 5.20 -21.30
CA VAL A 210 -29.42 5.54 -22.35
C VAL A 210 -29.44 7.03 -22.61
N GLN A 211 -29.02 7.44 -23.81
CA GLN A 211 -29.19 8.81 -24.27
C GLN A 211 -30.63 9.01 -24.75
N THR A 212 -31.39 9.88 -24.08
CA THR A 212 -32.82 10.06 -24.35
C THR A 212 -33.29 11.46 -23.97
N THR A 213 -34.52 11.78 -24.38
CA THR A 213 -35.24 12.98 -23.97
C THR A 213 -36.34 12.60 -23.00
N ALA A 214 -36.42 13.32 -21.89
CA ALA A 214 -37.32 13.10 -20.80
C ALA A 214 -38.17 14.37 -20.48
N SER A 215 -39.20 14.19 -19.67
CA SER A 215 -39.99 15.31 -19.11
C SER A 215 -40.23 15.09 -17.63
N LEU A 216 -40.07 16.13 -16.82
CA LEU A 216 -40.49 16.14 -15.41
C LEU A 216 -41.97 16.44 -15.35
N CYS A 217 -42.74 15.60 -14.71
CA CYS A 217 -44.20 15.73 -14.57
C CYS A 217 -44.60 15.74 -13.08
N LYS A 218 -45.75 16.40 -12.80
CA LYS A 218 -46.38 16.52 -11.49
C LYS A 218 -47.80 15.91 -11.54
N GLY A 219 -48.18 15.17 -10.50
CA GLY A 219 -49.51 14.58 -10.40
C GLY A 219 -49.86 13.60 -11.52
N SER A 220 -51.03 13.72 -12.12
CA SER A 220 -51.50 12.79 -13.14
C SER A 220 -50.92 13.04 -14.54
N SER A 221 -50.63 14.30 -14.92
CA SER A 221 -50.19 14.64 -16.29
C SER A 221 -49.50 16.00 -16.45
N ASP A 222 -49.41 16.83 -15.43
CA ASP A 222 -48.86 18.18 -15.56
C ASP A 222 -47.36 18.15 -15.84
N THR A 223 -46.97 18.63 -17.00
CA THR A 223 -45.53 18.72 -17.36
C THR A 223 -44.94 19.98 -16.73
N VAL A 224 -43.96 19.79 -15.84
CA VAL A 224 -43.21 20.86 -15.18
C VAL A 224 -42.08 21.34 -16.09
N TYR A 225 -41.31 20.39 -16.65
CA TYR A 225 -40.28 20.64 -17.63
C TYR A 225 -40.33 19.61 -18.76
N SER A 226 -40.17 20.07 -19.99
CA SER A 226 -40.01 19.23 -21.18
C SER A 226 -38.59 19.31 -21.72
N ASN A 227 -38.22 18.34 -22.55
CA ASN A 227 -36.92 18.32 -23.26
C ASN A 227 -35.70 18.25 -22.33
N LEU A 228 -35.81 17.51 -21.21
CA LEU A 228 -34.66 17.13 -20.39
C LEU A 228 -33.85 16.08 -21.16
N VAL A 229 -32.63 16.39 -21.53
CA VAL A 229 -31.77 15.52 -22.36
C VAL A 229 -30.74 14.86 -21.49
N THR A 230 -30.54 13.55 -21.65
CA THR A 230 -29.38 12.84 -21.11
C THR A 230 -28.26 12.79 -22.18
N ASP A 231 -27.03 12.81 -21.71
CA ASP A 231 -25.85 12.66 -22.58
C ASP A 231 -25.56 11.18 -22.93
N SER A 232 -24.42 10.94 -23.57
CA SER A 232 -23.97 9.58 -23.95
C SER A 232 -23.73 8.65 -22.77
N TYR A 233 -23.64 9.16 -21.53
CA TYR A 233 -23.56 8.39 -20.31
C TYR A 233 -24.89 8.26 -19.57
N GLY A 234 -25.98 8.65 -20.25
CA GLY A 234 -27.33 8.58 -19.68
C GLY A 234 -27.59 9.60 -18.57
N ILE A 235 -26.75 10.63 -18.41
CA ILE A 235 -26.84 11.59 -17.31
C ILE A 235 -27.43 12.89 -17.81
N GLY A 236 -28.45 13.39 -17.10
CA GLY A 236 -29.08 14.69 -17.31
C GLY A 236 -29.30 15.41 -15.98
N SER A 237 -29.72 16.67 -16.04
CA SER A 237 -30.08 17.44 -14.84
C SER A 237 -31.19 18.44 -15.09
N PHE A 238 -31.87 18.81 -14.02
CA PHE A 238 -32.86 19.87 -13.98
C PHE A 238 -32.87 20.53 -12.60
N SER A 239 -33.50 21.71 -12.53
CA SER A 239 -33.66 22.43 -11.27
C SER A 239 -35.12 22.76 -11.07
N PHE A 240 -35.67 22.51 -9.91
CA PHE A 240 -37.08 22.81 -9.60
C PHE A 240 -37.30 23.05 -8.11
N ILE A 241 -38.49 23.54 -7.76
CA ILE A 241 -38.92 23.72 -6.39
C ILE A 241 -39.95 22.63 -6.08
N PRO A 242 -39.59 21.60 -5.28
CA PRO A 242 -40.51 20.55 -4.90
C PRO A 242 -41.60 21.04 -3.95
N ASP A 243 -42.77 20.47 -4.07
CA ASP A 243 -43.93 20.71 -3.17
C ASP A 243 -44.28 19.38 -2.47
N SER A 244 -44.33 19.39 -1.15
CA SER A 244 -44.59 18.19 -0.33
C SER A 244 -45.98 17.56 -0.57
N SER A 245 -46.94 18.31 -1.11
CA SER A 245 -48.26 17.80 -1.45
C SER A 245 -48.33 17.05 -2.79
N SER A 246 -47.23 17.01 -3.55
CA SER A 246 -47.21 16.57 -4.94
C SER A 246 -46.28 15.40 -5.19
N LEU A 247 -46.71 14.48 -6.07
CA LEU A 247 -45.88 13.39 -6.57
C LEU A 247 -45.25 13.81 -7.91
N TYR A 248 -43.97 13.59 -8.03
CA TYR A 248 -43.20 13.90 -9.23
C TYR A 248 -42.68 12.61 -9.88
N TYR A 249 -42.56 12.61 -11.20
CA TYR A 249 -41.99 11.53 -11.96
C TYR A 249 -41.33 12.04 -13.25
N ILE A 250 -40.32 11.31 -13.71
CA ILE A 250 -39.73 11.50 -15.04
C ILE A 250 -40.51 10.61 -16.03
N ARG A 251 -40.94 11.21 -17.14
CA ARG A 251 -41.57 10.50 -18.26
C ARG A 251 -40.60 10.41 -19.43
N ILE A 252 -40.41 9.19 -19.91
CA ILE A 252 -39.58 8.87 -21.09
C ILE A 252 -40.48 8.03 -22.03
N GLY A 253 -40.88 8.61 -23.13
CA GLY A 253 -41.88 7.98 -24.01
C GLY A 253 -43.19 7.72 -23.23
N SER A 254 -43.60 6.46 -23.13
CA SER A 254 -44.78 6.00 -22.41
C SER A 254 -44.50 5.63 -20.93
N HIS A 255 -43.19 5.50 -20.56
CA HIS A 255 -42.80 5.03 -19.22
C HIS A 255 -42.72 6.18 -18.21
N ARG A 256 -43.13 5.87 -16.96
CA ARG A 256 -43.08 6.80 -15.85
C ARG A 256 -42.18 6.26 -14.74
N PHE A 257 -41.21 7.07 -14.32
CA PHE A 257 -40.25 6.74 -13.26
C PHE A 257 -40.42 7.69 -12.09
N PRO A 258 -40.88 7.22 -10.91
CA PRO A 258 -41.18 8.09 -9.77
C PRO A 258 -39.87 8.75 -9.24
N CYS A 259 -39.97 10.05 -8.97
CA CYS A 259 -38.93 10.77 -8.24
C CYS A 259 -38.92 10.36 -6.75
N PRO A 260 -37.81 10.59 -6.02
CA PRO A 260 -37.79 10.43 -4.57
C PRO A 260 -38.89 11.28 -3.89
N SER A 261 -39.38 10.82 -2.74
CA SER A 261 -40.32 11.57 -1.94
C SER A 261 -39.69 12.87 -1.42
N VAL A 262 -40.53 13.92 -1.36
CA VAL A 262 -40.15 15.22 -0.78
C VAL A 262 -40.10 15.08 0.74
N THR A 263 -39.03 15.55 1.38
CA THR A 263 -38.78 15.43 2.82
C THR A 263 -38.66 16.79 3.49
N SER A 264 -38.54 16.81 4.82
CA SER A 264 -38.18 17.98 5.61
C SER A 264 -36.73 17.98 6.08
N VAL A 265 -35.92 17.02 5.64
CA VAL A 265 -34.51 16.89 6.03
C VAL A 265 -33.72 18.06 5.45
N PRO A 266 -32.87 18.74 6.23
CA PRO A 266 -32.07 19.86 5.75
C PRO A 266 -31.14 19.48 4.62
N VAL A 267 -30.93 20.41 3.69
CA VAL A 267 -30.08 20.22 2.49
C VAL A 267 -28.95 21.21 2.48
N LEU A 268 -27.73 20.70 2.33
CA LEU A 268 -26.52 21.50 2.15
C LEU A 268 -26.27 21.74 0.66
N GLN A 269 -26.13 23.01 0.30
CA GLN A 269 -25.70 23.43 -1.03
C GLN A 269 -24.32 24.09 -0.95
N LEU A 270 -23.43 23.78 -1.90
CA LEU A 270 -22.11 24.38 -2.05
C LEU A 270 -21.97 24.98 -3.44
N ASN A 271 -21.33 26.14 -3.52
CA ASN A 271 -20.97 26.78 -4.77
C ASN A 271 -19.59 27.44 -4.69
N GLN A 272 -18.84 27.39 -5.76
CA GLN A 272 -17.63 28.19 -5.91
C GLN A 272 -17.96 29.56 -6.52
N ASN A 273 -17.49 30.61 -5.90
CA ASN A 273 -17.48 31.97 -6.47
C ASN A 273 -16.05 32.52 -6.44
N ARG A 274 -15.35 32.42 -7.57
CA ARG A 274 -13.91 32.73 -7.68
C ARG A 274 -13.09 31.91 -6.67
N GLU A 275 -12.35 32.55 -5.78
CA GLU A 275 -11.54 31.92 -4.72
C GLU A 275 -12.28 31.82 -3.38
N ARG A 276 -13.60 31.62 -3.43
CA ARG A 276 -14.48 31.51 -2.25
C ARG A 276 -15.43 30.35 -2.42
N ILE A 277 -15.70 29.66 -1.33
CA ILE A 277 -16.76 28.65 -1.25
C ILE A 277 -17.93 29.27 -0.53
N CYS A 278 -19.08 29.30 -1.19
CA CYS A 278 -20.33 29.74 -0.61
C CYS A 278 -21.12 28.50 -0.19
N TYR A 279 -21.57 28.44 1.05
CA TYR A 279 -22.49 27.41 1.53
C TYR A 279 -23.85 27.98 1.85
N ASN A 280 -24.88 27.19 1.66
CA ASN A 280 -26.25 27.49 2.02
C ASN A 280 -26.93 26.22 2.53
N ILE A 281 -27.52 26.29 3.73
CA ILE A 281 -28.23 25.18 4.34
C ILE A 281 -29.71 25.53 4.32
N LEU A 282 -30.45 24.75 3.54
CA LEU A 282 -31.89 24.90 3.37
C LEU A 282 -32.60 24.09 4.44
N PHE A 283 -33.64 24.68 5.03
CA PHE A 283 -34.50 24.07 6.04
C PHE A 283 -35.96 24.12 5.61
N SER A 284 -36.76 23.15 6.04
CA SER A 284 -38.22 23.16 5.90
C SER A 284 -38.84 23.71 7.18
N GLY A 285 -39.54 24.86 7.08
CA GLY A 285 -40.19 25.47 8.21
C GLY A 285 -39.25 25.95 9.33
N ASP A 286 -39.72 25.93 10.57
CA ASP A 286 -39.00 26.40 11.76
C ASP A 286 -38.22 25.24 12.39
N ASP A 287 -37.29 24.65 11.64
CA ASP A 287 -36.38 23.63 12.18
C ASP A 287 -35.49 24.26 13.26
N THR A 288 -35.62 23.78 14.50
CA THR A 288 -34.84 24.24 15.67
C THR A 288 -33.76 23.28 16.06
N ASP A 289 -33.55 22.21 15.31
CA ASP A 289 -32.47 21.24 15.57
C ASP A 289 -31.09 21.87 15.37
N THR A 290 -30.14 21.36 16.14
CA THR A 290 -28.76 21.80 16.06
C THR A 290 -27.98 20.86 15.13
N TYR A 291 -27.28 21.44 14.17
CA TYR A 291 -26.47 20.71 13.20
C TYR A 291 -25.02 21.15 13.31
N SER A 292 -24.11 20.33 12.78
CA SER A 292 -22.71 20.69 12.57
C SER A 292 -22.39 20.60 11.08
N PHE A 293 -21.84 21.68 10.53
CA PHE A 293 -21.35 21.71 9.16
C PHE A 293 -19.84 21.47 9.16
N MET A 294 -19.40 20.54 8.32
CA MET A 294 -17.98 20.31 8.07
C MET A 294 -17.68 20.43 6.58
N LEU A 295 -16.54 21.03 6.28
CA LEU A 295 -16.03 21.17 4.94
C LEU A 295 -14.67 20.47 4.85
N PHE A 296 -14.50 19.68 3.83
CA PHE A 296 -13.27 18.95 3.55
C PHE A 296 -12.71 19.36 2.19
N HIS A 297 -11.41 19.50 2.10
CA HIS A 297 -10.69 19.66 0.83
C HIS A 297 -9.76 18.47 0.67
N ARG A 298 -9.96 17.67 -0.39
CA ARG A 298 -9.22 16.43 -0.64
C ARG A 298 -9.17 15.48 0.58
N GLY A 299 -10.24 15.48 1.38
CA GLY A 299 -10.33 14.65 2.59
C GLY A 299 -9.73 15.24 3.86
N ALA A 300 -9.09 16.41 3.79
CA ALA A 300 -8.65 17.14 4.98
C ALA A 300 -9.73 18.11 5.45
N VAL A 301 -9.95 18.19 6.77
CA VAL A 301 -10.92 19.13 7.37
C VAL A 301 -10.44 20.57 7.17
N CYS A 302 -11.26 21.40 6.53
CA CYS A 302 -11.00 22.83 6.33
C CYS A 302 -11.80 23.71 7.27
N LEU A 303 -13.01 23.27 7.60
CA LEU A 303 -13.93 23.99 8.48
C LEU A 303 -14.78 23.01 9.26
N GLN A 304 -15.01 23.32 10.52
CA GLN A 304 -16.03 22.70 11.37
C GLN A 304 -16.78 23.82 12.10
N GLN A 305 -18.09 23.88 11.92
CA GLN A 305 -18.92 24.94 12.48
C GLN A 305 -20.28 24.40 12.94
N LYS A 306 -20.71 24.83 14.12
CA LYS A 306 -22.10 24.61 14.56
C LYS A 306 -23.05 25.52 13.78
N ILE A 307 -24.18 25.00 13.37
CA ILE A 307 -25.19 25.70 12.62
C ILE A 307 -26.31 26.14 13.56
N ASP A 308 -26.56 27.43 13.54
CA ASP A 308 -27.70 28.09 14.19
C ASP A 308 -28.45 28.97 13.17
N THR A 309 -29.42 29.73 13.64
CA THR A 309 -30.26 30.59 12.77
C THR A 309 -29.46 31.69 12.05
N ALA A 310 -28.30 32.12 12.59
CA ALA A 310 -27.44 33.15 12.01
C ALA A 310 -26.41 32.57 11.01
N HIS A 311 -26.11 31.26 11.10
CA HIS A 311 -25.05 30.61 10.32
C HIS A 311 -25.60 29.63 9.26
N ARG A 312 -26.84 29.81 8.80
CA ARG A 312 -27.48 28.98 7.74
C ARG A 312 -26.80 29.16 6.37
N SER A 313 -26.11 30.27 6.15
CA SER A 313 -25.33 30.52 4.92
C SER A 313 -24.08 31.31 5.24
N GLY A 314 -23.07 31.18 4.38
CA GLY A 314 -21.83 31.92 4.55
C GLY A 314 -20.89 31.77 3.36
N VAL A 315 -19.77 32.52 3.48
CA VAL A 315 -18.71 32.56 2.48
C VAL A 315 -17.39 32.26 3.15
N ILE A 316 -16.70 31.26 2.66
CA ILE A 316 -15.41 30.79 3.16
C ILE A 316 -14.34 31.20 2.16
N PRO A 317 -13.32 32.00 2.56
CA PRO A 317 -12.18 32.28 1.72
C PRO A 317 -11.37 31.00 1.45
N PHE A 318 -11.06 30.75 0.18
CA PHE A 318 -10.33 29.54 -0.26
C PHE A 318 -9.05 29.86 -1.03
N THR A 319 -8.50 31.07 -0.76
CA THR A 319 -7.34 31.61 -1.46
C THR A 319 -6.06 30.81 -1.30
N ASP A 320 -5.91 30.07 -0.20
CA ASP A 320 -4.69 29.33 0.14
C ASP A 320 -4.77 27.84 -0.29
N TYR A 321 -5.86 27.43 -0.92
CA TYR A 321 -6.06 26.07 -1.38
C TYR A 321 -5.81 25.92 -2.88
N THR A 322 -5.25 24.78 -3.25
CA THR A 322 -5.06 24.38 -4.65
C THR A 322 -6.32 23.72 -5.20
N SER A 323 -6.40 23.50 -6.52
CA SER A 323 -7.54 22.82 -7.15
C SER A 323 -7.74 21.41 -6.59
N GLY A 324 -9.00 21.00 -6.39
CA GLY A 324 -9.33 19.66 -5.87
C GLY A 324 -10.78 19.50 -5.45
N LEU A 325 -11.14 18.27 -5.06
CA LEU A 325 -12.47 17.96 -4.58
C LEU A 325 -12.72 18.60 -3.21
N ILE A 326 -13.88 19.25 -3.10
CA ILE A 326 -14.43 19.71 -1.84
C ILE A 326 -15.68 18.88 -1.53
N ALA A 327 -15.73 18.31 -0.33
CA ALA A 327 -16.91 17.67 0.23
C ALA A 327 -17.44 18.48 1.42
N GLY A 328 -18.70 18.81 1.40
CA GLY A 328 -19.40 19.36 2.54
C GLY A 328 -20.37 18.35 3.10
N ILE A 329 -20.38 18.21 4.42
CA ILE A 329 -21.34 17.36 5.13
C ILE A 329 -22.05 18.14 6.23
N LEU A 330 -23.32 17.82 6.41
CA LEU A 330 -24.15 18.29 7.51
C LEU A 330 -24.41 17.12 8.45
N LEU A 331 -24.12 17.30 9.74
CA LEU A 331 -24.26 16.28 10.77
C LEU A 331 -25.38 16.65 11.74
N ASP A 332 -26.16 15.65 12.16
CA ASP A 332 -27.12 15.79 13.23
C ASP A 332 -26.45 15.75 14.63
N LYS A 333 -27.23 15.88 15.68
CA LYS A 333 -26.81 15.81 17.10
C LYS A 333 -26.12 14.48 17.47
N LYS A 334 -26.29 13.42 16.65
CA LYS A 334 -25.70 12.09 16.86
C LYS A 334 -24.51 11.86 15.94
N ASN A 335 -23.97 12.91 15.32
CA ASN A 335 -22.89 12.85 14.32
C ASN A 335 -23.23 11.95 13.10
N ARG A 336 -24.50 11.81 12.74
CA ARG A 336 -24.90 11.11 11.52
C ARG A 336 -24.95 12.11 10.36
N VAL A 337 -24.42 11.73 9.21
CA VAL A 337 -24.50 12.55 8.00
C VAL A 337 -25.96 12.61 7.53
N VAL A 338 -26.53 13.81 7.50
CA VAL A 338 -27.90 14.09 7.03
C VAL A 338 -27.91 14.70 5.63
N SER A 339 -26.84 15.35 5.22
CA SER A 339 -26.69 15.89 3.86
C SER A 339 -25.22 15.90 3.46
N GLU A 340 -24.93 15.53 2.21
CA GLU A 340 -23.60 15.53 1.62
C GLU A 340 -23.66 16.19 0.26
N THR A 341 -22.66 17.04 -0.05
CA THR A 341 -22.53 17.69 -1.34
C THR A 341 -21.07 17.76 -1.76
N LEU A 342 -20.81 17.49 -3.03
CA LEU A 342 -19.48 17.52 -3.63
C LEU A 342 -19.40 18.63 -4.67
N ILE A 343 -18.31 19.41 -4.66
CA ILE A 343 -17.95 20.33 -5.74
C ILE A 343 -16.46 20.21 -6.04
N TYR A 344 -16.07 20.53 -7.27
CA TYR A 344 -14.68 20.67 -7.64
C TYR A 344 -14.28 22.15 -7.52
N TYR A 345 -13.28 22.41 -6.68
CA TYR A 345 -12.67 23.73 -6.57
C TYR A 345 -11.58 23.89 -7.61
N ASP A 346 -11.72 24.89 -8.47
CA ASP A 346 -10.70 25.22 -9.47
C ASP A 346 -9.97 26.50 -9.02
N SER A 347 -8.72 26.37 -8.61
CA SER A 347 -7.87 27.49 -8.24
C SER A 347 -7.32 28.18 -9.47
N ARG A 348 -7.51 29.50 -9.58
CA ARG A 348 -7.02 30.31 -10.71
C ARG A 348 -5.55 30.73 -10.58
N ARG A 349 -4.85 30.31 -9.52
CA ARG A 349 -3.44 30.66 -9.31
C ARG A 349 -2.55 29.92 -10.31
N SER A 350 -1.62 30.65 -10.92
CA SER A 350 -0.63 30.12 -11.86
C SER A 350 0.25 29.01 -11.26
N SER A 351 0.55 29.07 -9.96
CA SER A 351 1.28 28.05 -9.22
C SER A 351 0.46 26.76 -8.94
N ALA A 352 -0.85 26.79 -9.17
CA ALA A 352 -1.75 25.66 -8.95
C ALA A 352 -1.89 24.73 -10.18
N ASN A 353 -1.31 25.12 -11.32
CA ASN A 353 -1.41 24.36 -12.57
C ASN A 353 -0.22 23.39 -12.76
N GLN A 354 0.11 22.66 -11.72
CA GLN A 354 1.16 21.65 -11.74
C GLN A 354 0.76 20.38 -12.52
N PHE A 355 -0.54 20.13 -12.68
CA PHE A 355 -1.11 18.95 -13.30
C PHE A 355 -1.86 19.29 -14.59
N THR A 356 -1.80 18.41 -15.58
CA THR A 356 -2.62 18.46 -16.80
C THR A 356 -4.10 18.24 -16.49
N THR A 357 -4.98 18.47 -17.45
CA THR A 357 -6.43 18.22 -17.28
C THR A 357 -6.73 16.74 -17.04
N GLU A 358 -6.02 15.85 -17.73
CA GLU A 358 -6.11 14.41 -17.59
C GLU A 358 -5.66 13.97 -16.19
N GLU A 359 -4.55 14.49 -15.71
CA GLU A 359 -4.04 14.21 -14.37
C GLU A 359 -4.99 14.70 -13.27
N LYS A 360 -5.54 15.90 -13.42
CA LYS A 360 -6.57 16.44 -12.51
C LYS A 360 -7.82 15.55 -12.49
N ALA A 361 -8.25 15.04 -13.64
CA ALA A 361 -9.38 14.13 -13.78
C ALA A 361 -9.09 12.78 -13.11
N ALA A 362 -7.90 12.21 -13.32
CA ALA A 362 -7.48 10.97 -12.66
C ALA A 362 -7.44 11.11 -11.14
N LEU A 363 -6.85 12.19 -10.64
CA LEU A 363 -6.78 12.50 -9.20
C LEU A 363 -8.17 12.74 -8.59
N LEU A 364 -9.10 13.35 -9.33
CA LEU A 364 -10.47 13.56 -8.88
C LEU A 364 -11.23 12.23 -8.83
N ASN A 365 -11.13 11.40 -9.86
CA ASN A 365 -11.81 10.09 -9.91
C ASN A 365 -11.43 9.18 -8.74
N SER A 366 -10.18 9.22 -8.26
CA SER A 366 -9.74 8.43 -7.11
C SER A 366 -10.33 8.89 -5.76
N ASP A 367 -11.04 10.02 -5.72
CA ASP A 367 -11.77 10.50 -4.54
C ASP A 367 -13.26 10.14 -4.55
N LEU A 368 -13.78 9.66 -5.69
CA LEU A 368 -15.21 9.45 -5.88
C LEU A 368 -15.60 7.99 -5.61
N SER A 369 -16.80 7.77 -5.09
CA SER A 369 -17.36 6.43 -4.85
C SER A 369 -17.50 5.59 -6.12
N ARG A 370 -17.57 6.25 -7.26
CA ARG A 370 -17.67 5.67 -8.59
C ARG A 370 -17.01 6.63 -9.58
N PRO A 371 -16.10 6.17 -10.44
CA PRO A 371 -15.43 7.05 -11.38
C PRO A 371 -16.41 7.67 -12.38
N ILE A 372 -16.04 8.80 -12.93
CA ILE A 372 -16.74 9.49 -14.01
C ILE A 372 -15.96 9.18 -15.30
N PRO A 373 -16.59 8.49 -16.28
CA PRO A 373 -15.94 8.23 -17.56
C PRO A 373 -15.63 9.54 -18.29
N ASP A 374 -14.51 9.60 -19.02
CA ASP A 374 -14.06 10.78 -19.80
C ASP A 374 -14.14 12.10 -19.00
N LEU A 375 -13.83 12.04 -17.72
CA LEU A 375 -13.93 13.20 -16.82
C LEU A 375 -13.10 14.39 -17.32
N ALA A 376 -11.96 14.15 -17.96
CA ALA A 376 -11.13 15.20 -18.53
C ALA A 376 -11.91 16.09 -19.51
N LEU A 377 -12.80 15.52 -20.33
CA LEU A 377 -13.64 16.27 -21.26
C LEU A 377 -14.74 17.13 -20.56
N CYS A 378 -14.97 16.90 -19.28
CA CYS A 378 -15.96 17.60 -18.50
C CYS A 378 -15.36 18.69 -17.60
N MET A 379 -14.03 18.66 -17.38
CA MET A 379 -13.34 19.59 -16.47
C MET A 379 -13.49 21.05 -16.89
N ASP A 380 -13.56 21.33 -18.19
CA ASP A 380 -13.71 22.70 -18.70
C ASP A 380 -15.14 23.25 -18.62
N SER A 381 -16.13 22.38 -18.34
CA SER A 381 -17.55 22.76 -18.22
C SER A 381 -18.03 22.65 -16.78
N THR A 382 -18.06 23.77 -16.06
CA THR A 382 -18.50 23.82 -14.65
C THR A 382 -19.87 23.18 -14.46
N ASN A 383 -20.83 23.42 -15.35
CA ASN A 383 -22.18 22.88 -15.22
C ASN A 383 -22.21 21.36 -15.45
N LYS A 384 -21.47 20.86 -16.45
CA LYS A 384 -21.39 19.44 -16.75
C LYS A 384 -20.72 18.68 -15.61
N LEU A 385 -19.56 19.18 -15.17
CA LEU A 385 -18.84 18.61 -14.03
C LEU A 385 -19.71 18.58 -12.75
N ARG A 386 -20.42 19.67 -12.46
CA ARG A 386 -21.36 19.73 -11.33
C ARG A 386 -22.45 18.65 -11.44
N THR A 387 -23.07 18.51 -12.61
CA THR A 387 -24.10 17.48 -12.84
C THR A 387 -23.54 16.07 -12.58
N TYR A 388 -22.33 15.78 -13.03
CA TYR A 388 -21.70 14.48 -12.77
C TYR A 388 -21.38 14.29 -11.28
N LEU A 389 -20.87 15.31 -10.59
CA LEU A 389 -20.56 15.23 -9.16
C LEU A 389 -21.82 15.00 -8.30
N LEU A 390 -22.99 15.50 -8.71
CA LEU A 390 -24.26 15.19 -8.02
C LEU A 390 -24.56 13.68 -8.03
N THR A 391 -24.15 12.95 -9.07
CA THR A 391 -24.36 11.51 -9.16
C THR A 391 -23.33 10.68 -8.38
N ARG A 392 -22.42 11.31 -7.66
CA ARG A 392 -21.30 10.69 -6.93
C ARG A 392 -21.36 11.05 -5.45
N LYS A 393 -20.66 10.24 -4.65
CA LYS A 393 -20.38 10.49 -3.24
C LYS A 393 -18.88 10.50 -3.03
N TRP A 394 -18.44 10.96 -1.89
CA TRP A 394 -17.09 10.75 -1.45
C TRP A 394 -16.78 9.24 -1.38
N GLY A 395 -15.66 8.80 -1.89
CA GLY A 395 -15.38 7.37 -2.10
C GLY A 395 -14.21 6.82 -1.31
N ARG A 396 -13.27 7.66 -0.86
CA ARG A 396 -12.01 7.15 -0.29
C ARG A 396 -12.21 6.45 1.06
N PHE A 397 -13.06 6.99 1.93
CA PHE A 397 -13.33 6.48 3.28
C PHE A 397 -14.79 6.77 3.68
N MET A 398 -15.25 6.08 4.71
CA MET A 398 -16.57 6.37 5.30
C MET A 398 -16.46 7.55 6.26
N TRP A 399 -17.44 8.47 6.25
CA TRP A 399 -17.44 9.63 7.14
C TRP A 399 -17.39 9.25 8.62
N GLN A 400 -18.01 8.13 9.01
CA GLN A 400 -17.98 7.61 10.38
C GLN A 400 -16.57 7.32 10.87
N ASP A 401 -15.71 6.81 9.99
CA ASP A 401 -14.33 6.45 10.34
C ASP A 401 -13.48 7.68 10.64
N ILE A 402 -13.75 8.80 9.95
CA ILE A 402 -13.01 10.06 10.16
C ILE A 402 -13.51 10.83 11.37
N LEU A 403 -14.81 10.73 11.66
CA LEU A 403 -15.42 11.43 12.79
C LEU A 403 -15.06 10.78 14.15
N GLN A 404 -14.38 9.62 14.13
CA GLN A 404 -13.79 9.00 15.30
C GLN A 404 -12.38 9.57 15.53
N ASP A 405 -12.00 9.78 16.79
CA ASP A 405 -10.72 10.38 17.16
C ASP A 405 -9.48 9.53 16.78
N SER A 406 -9.67 8.26 16.40
CA SER A 406 -8.60 7.35 16.00
C SER A 406 -9.01 6.52 14.79
N TYR A 407 -8.17 6.51 13.76
CA TYR A 407 -8.28 5.61 12.62
C TYR A 407 -7.22 4.53 12.75
N ASP A 408 -7.64 3.28 12.93
CA ASP A 408 -6.74 2.13 13.01
C ASP A 408 -6.40 1.62 11.61
N TYR A 409 -5.15 1.86 11.20
CA TYR A 409 -4.64 1.33 9.94
C TYR A 409 -4.35 -0.16 10.08
N LEU A 410 -5.12 -0.99 9.36
CA LEU A 410 -4.88 -2.42 9.26
C LEU A 410 -3.57 -2.70 8.48
N TYR A 411 -3.33 -1.93 7.43
CA TYR A 411 -2.15 -2.01 6.59
C TYR A 411 -1.25 -0.79 6.83
N LYS A 412 -0.04 -1.04 7.32
CA LYS A 412 0.97 0.02 7.50
C LYS A 412 1.63 0.34 6.16
N PRO A 413 2.17 1.58 5.99
CA PRO A 413 3.02 1.89 4.85
C PRO A 413 4.17 0.89 4.77
N GLU A 414 4.47 0.42 3.56
CA GLU A 414 5.59 -0.49 3.30
C GLU A 414 6.82 0.34 2.96
N ASP A 415 7.69 0.54 3.94
CA ASP A 415 8.95 1.31 3.81
C ASP A 415 10.18 0.42 3.69
N VAL A 416 10.06 -0.85 4.12
CA VAL A 416 11.07 -1.90 4.03
C VAL A 416 10.37 -3.21 3.67
N LEU A 417 10.96 -4.01 2.81
CA LEU A 417 10.50 -5.37 2.58
C LEU A 417 10.72 -6.20 3.85
N ALA A 418 9.75 -7.02 4.19
CA ALA A 418 9.82 -7.82 5.40
C ALA A 418 9.33 -9.26 5.17
N LEU A 419 10.01 -10.19 5.83
CA LEU A 419 9.53 -11.56 5.99
C LEU A 419 8.85 -11.66 7.36
N SER A 420 7.64 -12.16 7.41
CA SER A 420 6.92 -12.36 8.66
C SER A 420 6.27 -13.73 8.73
N GLY A 421 6.03 -14.19 9.94
CA GLY A 421 5.46 -15.52 10.10
C GLY A 421 5.38 -15.95 11.55
N TYR A 422 5.23 -17.25 11.69
CA TYR A 422 4.99 -17.91 12.96
C TYR A 422 5.84 -19.18 13.10
N VAL A 423 6.39 -19.40 14.29
CA VAL A 423 7.23 -20.56 14.60
C VAL A 423 6.57 -21.41 15.67
N GLU A 424 6.38 -22.68 15.34
CA GLU A 424 5.82 -23.69 16.23
C GLU A 424 6.84 -24.80 16.51
N THR A 425 6.69 -25.44 17.69
CA THR A 425 7.35 -26.70 17.99
C THR A 425 6.65 -27.83 17.22
N GLU A 426 7.26 -29.02 17.13
CA GLU A 426 6.63 -30.21 16.54
C GLU A 426 5.25 -30.53 17.14
N SER A 427 5.03 -30.20 18.41
CA SER A 427 3.74 -30.41 19.08
C SER A 427 2.69 -29.31 18.78
N GLY A 428 2.96 -28.38 17.85
CA GLY A 428 2.06 -27.30 17.48
C GLY A 428 1.97 -26.16 18.49
N ARG A 429 2.90 -26.08 19.46
CA ARG A 429 2.94 -24.99 20.43
C ARG A 429 3.82 -23.86 19.96
N PRO A 430 3.44 -22.58 20.17
CA PRO A 430 4.27 -21.45 19.81
C PRO A 430 5.64 -21.49 20.51
N LEU A 431 6.70 -21.19 19.78
CA LEU A 431 8.01 -20.96 20.38
C LEU A 431 7.96 -19.65 21.18
N LYS A 432 7.95 -19.74 22.51
CA LYS A 432 7.73 -18.58 23.37
C LYS A 432 8.76 -17.49 23.16
N LYS A 433 10.05 -17.87 23.09
CA LYS A 433 11.17 -16.98 22.84
C LYS A 433 12.27 -17.70 22.08
N GLY A 434 12.90 -17.00 21.18
CA GLY A 434 13.98 -17.53 20.35
C GLY A 434 14.44 -16.52 19.34
N HIS A 435 15.23 -16.97 18.37
CA HIS A 435 15.74 -16.16 17.27
C HIS A 435 15.46 -16.87 15.95
N LEU A 436 15.18 -16.11 14.93
CA LEU A 436 15.09 -16.57 13.56
C LEU A 436 16.20 -15.94 12.72
N ILE A 437 16.91 -16.75 11.96
CA ILE A 437 17.91 -16.32 11.01
C ILE A 437 17.39 -16.55 9.61
N ALA A 438 17.50 -15.55 8.74
CA ALA A 438 17.18 -15.65 7.34
C ALA A 438 18.41 -15.32 6.48
N ILE A 439 18.69 -16.14 5.47
CA ILE A 439 19.74 -15.90 4.50
C ILE A 439 19.15 -15.79 3.12
N ASN A 440 19.42 -14.70 2.42
CA ASN A 440 19.14 -14.60 1.00
C ASN A 440 20.09 -15.53 0.24
N ASN A 441 19.57 -16.59 -0.36
CA ASN A 441 20.37 -17.61 -1.05
C ASN A 441 21.11 -17.08 -2.28
N ASN A 442 20.59 -16.03 -2.90
CA ASN A 442 21.15 -15.45 -4.13
C ASN A 442 22.26 -14.45 -3.83
N LYS A 443 22.13 -13.66 -2.78
CA LYS A 443 23.05 -12.56 -2.42
C LYS A 443 23.93 -12.87 -1.21
N GLY A 444 23.57 -13.89 -0.41
CA GLY A 444 24.28 -14.28 0.80
C GLY A 444 24.09 -13.33 1.99
N PHE A 445 23.18 -12.33 1.90
CA PHE A 445 22.87 -11.46 3.02
C PHE A 445 22.17 -12.24 4.14
N THR A 446 22.59 -12.00 5.37
CA THR A 446 22.04 -12.64 6.56
C THR A 446 21.29 -11.62 7.38
N TYR A 447 20.12 -12.01 7.88
CA TYR A 447 19.22 -11.21 8.71
C TYR A 447 18.83 -12.04 9.93
N ASP A 448 18.54 -11.37 11.04
CA ASP A 448 18.05 -11.98 12.25
C ASP A 448 16.86 -11.23 12.84
N ALA A 449 16.01 -11.93 13.56
CA ALA A 449 14.93 -11.35 14.34
C ALA A 449 14.60 -12.19 15.57
N ASP A 450 14.10 -11.52 16.59
CA ASP A 450 13.56 -12.17 17.78
C ASP A 450 12.21 -12.84 17.49
N ILE A 451 12.03 -14.04 18.05
CA ILE A 451 10.75 -14.73 18.08
C ILE A 451 10.11 -14.46 19.45
N LEU A 452 8.92 -13.87 19.44
CA LEU A 452 8.12 -13.61 20.65
C LEU A 452 6.74 -14.26 20.52
N ASN A 453 6.42 -15.21 21.39
CA ASN A 453 5.17 -15.96 21.37
C ASN A 453 4.85 -16.56 19.98
N GLY A 454 5.88 -17.10 19.33
CA GLY A 454 5.80 -17.66 18.00
C GLY A 454 5.95 -16.68 16.86
N ARG A 455 5.67 -15.40 17.02
CA ARG A 455 5.70 -14.38 15.95
C ARG A 455 7.11 -13.83 15.73
N PHE A 456 7.42 -13.60 14.44
CA PHE A 456 8.62 -12.89 14.01
C PHE A 456 8.31 -11.94 12.84
N VAL A 457 9.13 -10.90 12.72
CA VAL A 457 9.16 -9.99 11.56
C VAL A 457 10.61 -9.62 11.31
N ILE A 458 11.10 -9.85 10.10
CA ILE A 458 12.48 -9.53 9.68
C ILE A 458 12.40 -8.51 8.56
N GLY A 459 12.96 -7.31 8.77
CA GLY A 459 13.21 -6.38 7.68
C GLY A 459 14.37 -6.86 6.82
N VAL A 460 14.20 -6.90 5.50
CA VAL A 460 15.21 -7.34 4.55
C VAL A 460 15.52 -6.27 3.52
N ASN A 461 16.72 -6.32 2.94
CA ASN A 461 17.05 -5.46 1.80
C ASN A 461 16.20 -5.84 0.58
N ASP A 462 16.12 -4.93 -0.39
CA ASP A 462 15.43 -5.17 -1.65
C ASP A 462 15.94 -6.45 -2.32
N PHE A 463 15.02 -7.27 -2.74
CA PHE A 463 15.25 -8.51 -3.46
C PHE A 463 14.32 -8.59 -4.67
N LYS A 464 14.76 -9.34 -5.68
CA LYS A 464 13.99 -9.51 -6.93
C LYS A 464 13.04 -10.69 -6.83
N GLU A 465 12.05 -10.68 -7.71
CA GLU A 465 11.17 -11.84 -7.91
C GLU A 465 12.00 -13.09 -8.21
N GLY A 466 11.64 -14.22 -7.60
CA GLY A 466 12.37 -15.49 -7.72
C GLY A 466 13.59 -15.64 -6.80
N GLU A 467 14.03 -14.60 -6.08
CA GLU A 467 15.04 -14.78 -5.02
C GLU A 467 14.41 -15.55 -3.84
N SER A 468 15.22 -16.41 -3.23
CA SER A 468 14.78 -17.23 -2.11
C SER A 468 15.57 -16.98 -0.84
N PHE A 469 14.94 -17.27 0.28
CA PHE A 469 15.54 -17.17 1.61
C PHE A 469 15.55 -18.52 2.30
N PHE A 470 16.67 -18.86 2.92
CA PHE A 470 16.75 -19.95 3.89
C PHE A 470 16.48 -19.40 5.28
N LEU A 471 15.49 -19.98 6.00
CA LEU A 471 15.09 -19.58 7.34
C LEU A 471 15.37 -20.69 8.33
N GLN A 472 15.92 -20.33 9.49
CA GLN A 472 16.23 -21.28 10.56
C GLN A 472 15.87 -20.65 11.92
N ALA A 473 15.08 -21.38 12.71
CA ALA A 473 14.69 -20.95 14.05
C ALA A 473 15.54 -21.60 15.14
N TYR A 474 15.80 -20.84 16.19
CA TYR A 474 16.56 -21.26 17.39
C TYR A 474 15.81 -20.84 18.66
N ASN A 475 15.98 -21.62 19.73
CA ASN A 475 15.48 -21.21 21.05
C ASN A 475 16.44 -20.18 21.71
N GLU A 476 16.06 -19.67 22.90
CA GLU A 476 16.91 -18.72 23.69
C GLU A 476 18.33 -19.23 23.98
N LYS A 477 18.55 -20.55 23.96
CA LYS A 477 19.86 -21.19 24.21
C LYS A 477 20.66 -21.40 22.93
N GLY A 478 20.22 -20.84 21.79
CA GLY A 478 20.85 -21.02 20.50
C GLY A 478 20.76 -22.43 19.94
N LYS A 479 19.87 -23.28 20.45
CA LYS A 479 19.68 -24.64 19.94
C LYS A 479 18.59 -24.67 18.88
N SER A 480 18.92 -25.25 17.75
CA SER A 480 17.93 -25.57 16.69
C SER A 480 17.24 -26.91 17.00
N TYR A 481 15.97 -26.96 16.71
CA TYR A 481 15.16 -28.18 16.73
C TYR A 481 14.33 -28.20 15.45
N ASP A 482 13.57 -29.26 15.19
CA ASP A 482 12.59 -29.31 14.10
C ASP A 482 11.40 -28.39 14.39
N TYR A 483 11.67 -27.06 14.40
CA TYR A 483 10.64 -26.04 14.48
C TYR A 483 9.93 -25.93 13.13
N LYS A 484 8.61 -25.86 13.17
CA LYS A 484 7.82 -25.57 11.99
C LYS A 484 7.72 -24.05 11.83
N ILE A 485 8.27 -23.53 10.75
CA ILE A 485 8.18 -22.14 10.36
C ILE A 485 7.02 -22.00 9.37
N ILE A 486 6.08 -21.13 9.68
CA ILE A 486 4.89 -20.85 8.85
C ILE A 486 4.98 -19.39 8.47
N MET A 487 5.12 -19.12 7.17
CA MET A 487 5.17 -17.75 6.66
C MET A 487 3.76 -17.16 6.57
N ASP A 488 3.66 -15.87 6.84
CA ASP A 488 2.42 -15.13 6.56
C ASP A 488 2.21 -15.04 5.05
N ASN A 489 0.98 -15.20 4.61
CA ASN A 489 0.62 -14.96 3.23
C ASN A 489 0.41 -13.46 2.99
N ASP A 490 0.90 -12.96 1.87
CA ASP A 490 0.55 -11.63 1.41
C ASP A 490 -0.95 -11.55 1.14
N THR A 491 -1.59 -10.52 1.69
CA THR A 491 -3.00 -10.23 1.43
C THR A 491 -3.10 -9.14 0.39
N PHE A 492 -3.87 -9.39 -0.66
CA PHE A 492 -4.08 -8.44 -1.75
C PHE A 492 -5.55 -8.02 -1.81
N PRO A 493 -5.84 -6.79 -2.27
CA PRO A 493 -7.21 -6.32 -2.38
C PRO A 493 -7.95 -7.11 -3.45
N GLY A 494 -9.21 -7.48 -3.16
CA GLY A 494 -10.08 -8.08 -4.14
C GLY A 494 -10.32 -7.16 -5.34
N VAL A 495 -10.70 -7.75 -6.46
CA VAL A 495 -11.19 -7.01 -7.61
C VAL A 495 -12.69 -6.79 -7.42
N VAL A 496 -13.16 -5.56 -7.61
CA VAL A 496 -14.56 -5.20 -7.46
C VAL A 496 -15.13 -4.81 -8.82
N ASN A 497 -16.43 -5.03 -9.00
CA ASN A 497 -17.20 -4.74 -10.22
C ASN A 497 -17.14 -3.27 -10.71
N LEU A 498 -16.35 -2.40 -10.09
CA LEU A 498 -16.10 -1.02 -10.51
C LEU A 498 -15.61 -0.93 -11.96
N TYR A 499 -14.87 -1.93 -12.39
CA TYR A 499 -14.26 -1.93 -13.73
C TYR A 499 -15.29 -2.10 -14.84
N LYS A 500 -16.40 -2.77 -14.57
CA LYS A 500 -17.53 -2.84 -15.51
C LYS A 500 -18.15 -1.48 -15.80
N GLU A 501 -18.09 -0.55 -14.84
CA GLU A 501 -18.61 0.81 -15.05
C GLU A 501 -17.73 1.64 -15.98
N PHE A 502 -16.42 1.38 -16.07
CA PHE A 502 -15.52 2.02 -17.04
C PHE A 502 -15.74 1.52 -18.46
N SER A 503 -16.11 0.26 -18.63
CA SER A 503 -16.40 -0.31 -19.95
C SER A 503 -17.84 -0.11 -20.40
N MET A 504 -18.73 0.38 -19.54
CA MET A 504 -20.10 0.68 -19.92
C MET A 504 -20.12 1.81 -20.96
N GLY A 505 -20.54 1.47 -22.17
CA GLY A 505 -20.59 2.39 -23.30
C GLY A 505 -19.58 2.09 -24.41
N ILE A 506 -18.70 1.12 -24.23
CA ILE A 506 -17.81 0.60 -25.27
C ILE A 506 -18.40 -0.71 -25.80
N LYS A 507 -18.69 -0.79 -27.09
CA LYS A 507 -19.15 -2.03 -27.73
C LYS A 507 -17.97 -3.00 -27.76
N GLU A 508 -18.04 -4.05 -26.95
CA GLU A 508 -17.07 -5.13 -27.05
C GLU A 508 -17.29 -5.93 -28.33
N PRO A 509 -16.24 -6.40 -28.99
CA PRO A 509 -16.38 -7.33 -30.10
C PRO A 509 -17.13 -8.56 -29.58
N ALA A 510 -18.11 -9.06 -30.34
CA ALA A 510 -18.83 -10.28 -30.00
C ALA A 510 -17.79 -11.37 -29.71
N SER A 511 -17.74 -11.82 -28.48
CA SER A 511 -16.83 -12.87 -28.09
C SER A 511 -17.13 -14.09 -28.93
N SER A 512 -16.19 -14.53 -29.73
CA SER A 512 -16.19 -15.91 -30.21
C SER A 512 -16.16 -16.76 -28.91
N ALA A 513 -17.26 -17.46 -28.68
CA ALA A 513 -17.37 -18.44 -27.63
C ALA A 513 -16.17 -19.39 -27.74
N TYR A 514 -15.28 -19.31 -26.81
CA TYR A 514 -14.42 -20.38 -26.31
C TYR A 514 -13.34 -19.75 -25.43
N ILE A 515 -13.49 -19.85 -24.16
CA ILE A 515 -12.37 -20.19 -23.26
C ILE A 515 -13.00 -20.76 -22.00
N ASP A 516 -13.02 -22.09 -21.92
CA ASP A 516 -13.09 -22.82 -20.68
C ASP A 516 -11.92 -22.42 -19.78
N SER A 517 -12.30 -22.02 -18.58
CA SER A 517 -11.49 -22.14 -17.35
C SER A 517 -9.96 -22.07 -17.52
N PHE A 518 -9.41 -20.86 -17.68
CA PHE A 518 -8.12 -20.61 -17.08
C PHE A 518 -8.32 -20.53 -15.57
N SER A 519 -8.19 -21.68 -14.91
CA SER A 519 -7.90 -21.71 -13.50
C SER A 519 -6.60 -20.93 -13.33
N ILE A 520 -6.70 -19.75 -12.70
CA ILE A 520 -5.54 -19.08 -12.15
C ILE A 520 -4.99 -20.09 -11.16
N TYR A 521 -3.94 -20.79 -11.55
CA TYR A 521 -3.08 -21.40 -10.58
C TYR A 521 -2.42 -20.25 -9.83
N HIS A 522 -3.05 -19.82 -8.74
CA HIS A 522 -2.26 -19.42 -7.60
C HIS A 522 -1.35 -20.62 -7.38
N LEU A 523 -0.13 -20.52 -7.84
CA LEU A 523 0.90 -21.43 -7.38
C LEU A 523 0.87 -21.26 -5.86
N PRO A 524 0.38 -22.27 -5.11
CA PRO A 524 0.55 -22.23 -3.68
C PRO A 524 2.04 -22.03 -3.49
N SER A 525 2.43 -21.18 -2.55
CA SER A 525 3.82 -21.04 -2.14
C SER A 525 4.43 -22.44 -2.15
N ILE A 526 5.29 -22.72 -3.14
CA ILE A 526 5.85 -24.05 -3.28
C ILE A 526 6.82 -24.16 -2.12
N THR A 527 6.40 -24.85 -1.07
CA THR A 527 7.33 -25.36 -0.08
C THR A 527 8.12 -26.45 -0.80
N VAL A 528 9.20 -26.03 -1.46
CA VAL A 528 10.14 -26.97 -2.07
C VAL A 528 10.89 -27.60 -0.92
N THR A 529 10.37 -28.72 -0.42
CA THR A 529 11.16 -29.67 0.34
C THR A 529 12.08 -30.35 -0.65
N ALA A 530 13.17 -29.66 -1.02
CA ALA A 530 14.21 -30.30 -1.78
C ALA A 530 14.83 -31.37 -0.86
N ARG A 531 14.49 -32.62 -1.08
CA ARG A 531 15.41 -33.70 -0.72
C ARG A 531 16.65 -33.49 -1.58
N ILE A 532 17.68 -32.90 -1.00
CA ILE A 532 19.01 -32.95 -1.58
C ILE A 532 19.35 -34.45 -1.62
N LYS A 533 19.19 -35.07 -2.78
CA LYS A 533 19.86 -36.33 -3.05
C LYS A 533 21.34 -36.03 -2.93
N GLU A 534 22.00 -36.66 -1.97
CA GLU A 534 23.44 -36.74 -1.90
C GLU A 534 23.97 -37.48 -3.13
N ASP A 535 24.07 -36.80 -4.27
CA ASP A 535 24.88 -37.25 -5.39
C ASP A 535 26.11 -36.35 -5.46
N VAL A 536 26.99 -36.60 -4.51
CA VAL A 536 28.23 -35.82 -4.27
C VAL A 536 29.35 -36.20 -5.24
N SER A 537 29.09 -37.06 -6.22
CA SER A 537 30.19 -37.65 -6.98
C SER A 537 30.60 -36.99 -8.28
N SER A 538 29.78 -36.08 -8.87
CA SER A 538 30.06 -35.66 -10.27
C SER A 538 30.46 -34.17 -10.49
N THR A 539 30.45 -33.31 -9.47
CA THR A 539 30.82 -31.88 -9.61
C THR A 539 32.19 -31.53 -9.01
N LYS A 540 32.94 -32.51 -8.57
CA LYS A 540 34.14 -32.34 -7.74
C LYS A 540 35.43 -31.92 -8.49
N GLU A 541 35.47 -32.03 -9.80
CA GLU A 541 36.74 -31.86 -10.54
C GLU A 541 37.00 -30.49 -11.15
N PHE A 542 36.00 -29.58 -11.20
CA PHE A 542 36.15 -28.34 -11.99
C PHE A 542 36.36 -27.05 -11.21
N TYR A 543 36.06 -26.96 -9.90
CA TYR A 543 36.13 -25.69 -9.14
C TYR A 543 36.70 -25.81 -7.72
N GLY A 544 37.90 -26.33 -7.57
CA GLY A 544 38.59 -26.34 -6.29
C GLY A 544 38.02 -27.29 -5.23
N VAL A 545 38.82 -27.66 -4.24
CA VAL A 545 38.44 -28.69 -3.25
C VAL A 545 37.63 -28.06 -2.12
N ASN A 546 36.34 -28.30 -2.08
CA ASN A 546 35.47 -27.97 -0.93
C ASN A 546 35.20 -29.19 -0.01
N TYR A 547 35.73 -30.32 -0.38
CA TYR A 547 35.55 -31.61 0.32
C TYR A 547 36.81 -32.45 0.21
N LEU A 548 37.25 -32.97 1.33
CA LEU A 548 38.32 -33.97 1.45
C LEU A 548 37.71 -35.24 2.01
N GLY A 549 37.81 -36.33 1.27
CA GLY A 549 37.21 -37.62 1.66
C GLY A 549 38.18 -38.56 2.34
N GLU A 550 37.72 -39.74 2.70
CA GLU A 550 38.45 -40.73 3.50
C GLU A 550 39.81 -41.16 2.90
N LYS A 551 39.92 -41.21 1.57
CA LYS A 551 41.15 -41.56 0.88
C LYS A 551 42.31 -40.58 1.18
N GLU A 552 42.04 -39.31 1.43
CA GLU A 552 43.06 -38.32 1.79
C GLU A 552 43.63 -38.56 3.18
N PHE A 553 42.91 -39.29 4.03
CA PHE A 553 43.26 -39.55 5.43
C PHE A 553 43.61 -41.04 5.73
N GLU A 554 43.79 -41.88 4.70
CA GLU A 554 44.19 -43.29 4.89
C GLU A 554 45.63 -43.41 5.37
N ASN A 555 46.54 -42.62 4.77
CA ASN A 555 47.98 -42.56 5.14
C ASN A 555 48.40 -41.07 5.24
N PRO A 556 48.04 -40.35 6.28
CA PRO A 556 48.20 -38.90 6.34
C PRO A 556 49.69 -38.54 6.44
N PRO A 557 50.24 -37.74 5.49
CA PRO A 557 51.65 -37.34 5.53
C PRO A 557 51.92 -36.20 6.52
N TYR A 558 50.91 -35.57 7.05
CA TYR A 558 51.02 -34.39 7.92
C TYR A 558 50.54 -34.70 9.36
N PRO A 559 51.13 -34.05 10.39
CA PRO A 559 50.81 -34.35 11.80
C PRO A 559 49.51 -33.68 12.26
N ASN A 560 49.01 -32.67 11.56
CA ASN A 560 47.76 -31.94 11.88
C ASN A 560 46.97 -31.63 10.62
N ILE A 561 45.79 -30.98 10.78
CA ILE A 561 44.85 -30.74 9.67
C ILE A 561 45.13 -29.46 8.86
N ILE A 562 46.03 -28.60 9.30
CA ILE A 562 46.29 -27.29 8.65
C ILE A 562 46.66 -27.47 7.18
N PRO A 563 47.64 -28.32 6.77
CA PRO A 563 48.00 -28.47 5.36
C PRO A 563 46.88 -29.05 4.48
N TYR A 564 45.92 -29.74 5.07
CA TYR A 564 44.72 -30.23 4.33
C TYR A 564 43.75 -29.10 4.08
N LEU A 565 43.53 -28.21 5.05
CA LEU A 565 42.63 -27.06 4.93
C LEU A 565 43.22 -26.03 3.94
N GLU A 566 44.54 -25.82 3.90
CA GLU A 566 45.19 -24.93 2.94
C GLU A 566 44.96 -25.35 1.47
N ARG A 567 44.68 -26.60 1.20
CA ARG A 567 44.29 -27.11 -0.13
C ARG A 567 42.86 -26.82 -0.50
N MET A 568 42.02 -26.42 0.46
CA MET A 568 40.63 -26.07 0.23
C MET A 568 40.52 -24.59 -0.15
N ILE A 569 39.49 -24.21 -0.86
CA ILE A 569 39.31 -22.84 -1.38
C ILE A 569 38.26 -22.03 -0.64
N GLY A 570 38.43 -20.72 -0.73
CA GLY A 570 37.41 -19.76 -0.32
C GLY A 570 37.47 -19.35 1.15
N PHE A 571 38.53 -19.70 1.84
CA PHE A 571 38.87 -19.20 3.17
C PHE A 571 40.38 -19.20 3.36
N GLU A 572 40.87 -18.57 4.41
CA GLU A 572 42.26 -18.51 4.85
C GLU A 572 42.35 -18.77 6.37
N ILE A 573 43.45 -19.35 6.81
CA ILE A 573 43.74 -19.55 8.24
C ILE A 573 44.62 -18.38 8.68
N CYS A 574 44.16 -17.63 9.67
CA CYS A 574 44.84 -16.45 10.21
C CYS A 574 45.33 -16.72 11.64
N GLU A 575 46.58 -16.36 11.94
CA GLU A 575 47.05 -16.28 13.33
C GLU A 575 46.52 -14.99 13.97
N ILE A 576 45.95 -15.11 15.17
CA ILE A 576 45.47 -13.96 15.93
C ILE A 576 46.65 -13.29 16.61
N GLN A 577 46.97 -12.05 16.18
CA GLN A 577 47.96 -11.23 16.89
C GLN A 577 47.31 -10.70 18.19
N GLN A 578 47.85 -11.11 19.35
CA GLN A 578 47.39 -10.61 20.65
C GLN A 578 47.79 -9.14 20.78
N GLY A 579 46.77 -8.25 20.70
CA GLY A 579 46.92 -6.84 21.07
C GLY A 579 46.81 -6.66 22.63
N GLU A 580 47.57 -5.73 23.16
CA GLU A 580 47.70 -5.51 24.64
C GLU A 580 46.43 -5.07 25.37
N ASP A 581 45.28 -4.82 24.72
CA ASP A 581 44.17 -4.09 25.31
C ASP A 581 42.80 -4.82 25.43
N GLU A 582 42.68 -6.11 25.18
CA GLU A 582 41.40 -6.81 25.34
C GLU A 582 41.53 -8.13 26.12
N LYS A 583 40.71 -8.26 27.16
CA LYS A 583 40.41 -9.50 27.87
C LYS A 583 39.69 -10.50 26.98
N MET A 584 40.39 -11.11 26.00
CA MET A 584 39.95 -12.30 25.28
C MET A 584 40.41 -13.57 26.02
N SER A 585 39.62 -14.64 25.85
CA SER A 585 39.96 -15.95 26.40
C SER A 585 41.40 -16.37 25.93
N VAL A 586 42.22 -16.77 26.88
CA VAL A 586 43.66 -16.90 26.81
C VAL A 586 44.20 -17.92 25.79
N ASN A 587 43.34 -18.60 25.01
CA ASN A 587 43.68 -19.76 24.20
C ASN A 587 43.40 -19.68 22.67
N GLU A 588 42.87 -18.58 22.17
CA GLU A 588 42.58 -18.49 20.71
C GLU A 588 43.83 -18.03 19.93
N LYS A 589 44.47 -18.96 19.21
CA LYS A 589 45.64 -18.69 18.38
C LYS A 589 45.30 -18.58 16.89
N TYR A 590 44.28 -19.27 16.44
CA TYR A 590 43.90 -19.32 15.02
C TYR A 590 42.42 -19.00 14.83
N GLU A 591 42.13 -18.33 13.71
CA GLU A 591 40.82 -18.19 13.17
C GLU A 591 40.79 -18.55 11.67
N ILE A 592 39.63 -19.00 11.18
CA ILE A 592 39.43 -19.30 9.76
C ILE A 592 38.52 -18.26 9.18
N ARG A 593 38.99 -17.45 8.22
CA ARG A 593 38.24 -16.35 7.60
C ARG A 593 37.83 -16.68 6.18
N THR A 594 36.60 -16.35 5.78
CA THR A 594 36.21 -16.45 4.37
C THR A 594 36.87 -15.36 3.54
N THR A 595 37.36 -15.74 2.34
CA THR A 595 37.99 -14.82 1.38
C THR A 595 36.98 -14.02 0.56
N ARG A 596 35.68 -14.33 0.62
CA ARG A 596 34.59 -13.64 -0.10
C ARG A 596 33.64 -12.99 0.90
N GLY A 597 33.74 -11.65 0.97
CA GLY A 597 32.72 -10.78 1.59
C GLY A 597 32.45 -11.01 3.08
N ALA A 598 32.27 -9.92 3.82
CA ALA A 598 31.80 -9.97 5.19
C ALA A 598 30.33 -10.40 5.25
N ALA A 599 29.97 -11.30 6.14
CA ALA A 599 28.56 -11.51 6.48
C ALA A 599 28.03 -10.25 7.17
N LEU A 600 27.06 -9.59 6.54
CA LEU A 600 26.35 -8.46 7.13
C LEU A 600 25.20 -9.02 7.97
N ILE A 601 25.20 -8.74 9.27
CA ILE A 601 24.06 -8.99 10.15
C ILE A 601 23.34 -7.66 10.32
N GLY A 602 22.16 -7.52 9.68
CA GLY A 602 21.50 -6.25 9.59
C GLY A 602 22.34 -5.21 8.83
N ASN A 603 22.45 -3.98 9.35
CA ASN A 603 23.32 -2.94 8.80
C ASN A 603 24.71 -2.88 9.46
N SER A 604 25.08 -3.87 10.26
CA SER A 604 26.33 -3.89 11.02
C SER A 604 27.24 -5.04 10.57
N ILE A 605 28.52 -4.73 10.33
CA ILE A 605 29.56 -5.74 10.21
C ILE A 605 29.85 -6.21 11.62
N THR A 606 29.52 -7.46 11.95
CA THR A 606 29.93 -8.02 13.26
C THR A 606 31.42 -8.37 13.22
N ARG A 607 32.08 -8.29 14.38
CA ARG A 607 33.49 -8.63 14.54
C ARG A 607 33.83 -10.05 14.03
N ASN A 608 32.85 -10.98 14.04
CA ASN A 608 32.97 -12.36 13.59
C ASN A 608 32.29 -12.62 12.23
N GLY A 609 31.90 -11.58 11.47
CA GLY A 609 31.13 -11.74 10.24
C GLY A 609 31.81 -12.49 9.11
N ASN A 610 33.15 -12.67 9.20
CA ASN A 610 33.97 -13.40 8.23
C ASN A 610 34.52 -14.71 8.76
N THR A 611 34.32 -15.04 10.04
CA THR A 611 34.94 -16.20 10.67
C THR A 611 34.09 -17.45 10.51
N LEU A 612 34.64 -18.50 9.91
CA LEU A 612 34.01 -19.81 9.84
C LEU A 612 34.15 -20.54 11.18
N VAL A 613 33.05 -21.16 11.62
CA VAL A 613 33.12 -22.05 12.79
C VAL A 613 33.60 -23.43 12.41
N VAL A 614 34.30 -24.11 13.33
CA VAL A 614 34.70 -25.51 13.17
C VAL A 614 33.67 -26.41 13.86
N LEU A 615 33.17 -27.35 13.11
CA LEU A 615 32.21 -28.38 13.59
C LEU A 615 32.94 -29.74 13.59
N LEU A 616 33.05 -30.38 14.75
CA LEU A 616 33.47 -31.76 14.88
C LEU A 616 32.29 -32.64 15.13
N ASP A 617 31.98 -33.54 14.20
CA ASP A 617 30.81 -34.40 14.24
C ASP A 617 29.51 -33.62 14.56
N GLY A 618 29.38 -32.44 13.95
CA GLY A 618 28.20 -31.56 14.10
C GLY A 618 28.13 -30.69 15.34
N TYR A 619 29.14 -30.71 16.20
CA TYR A 619 29.23 -29.87 17.38
C TYR A 619 30.30 -28.79 17.19
N VAL A 620 30.01 -27.57 17.62
CA VAL A 620 31.00 -26.46 17.59
C VAL A 620 32.13 -26.80 18.54
N VAL A 621 33.35 -26.68 18.03
CA VAL A 621 34.58 -26.87 18.79
C VAL A 621 35.47 -25.63 18.65
N ASP A 622 36.41 -25.46 19.58
CA ASP A 622 37.41 -24.41 19.51
C ASP A 622 38.31 -24.60 18.26
N THR A 623 38.49 -23.53 17.47
CA THR A 623 39.25 -23.58 16.20
C THR A 623 40.70 -23.93 16.43
N THR A 624 41.36 -23.29 17.42
CA THR A 624 42.76 -23.54 17.72
C THR A 624 43.00 -24.99 18.14
N TRP A 625 42.13 -25.49 19.06
CA TRP A 625 42.18 -26.89 19.47
C TRP A 625 41.99 -27.85 18.29
N ALA A 626 40.99 -27.58 17.40
CA ALA A 626 40.73 -28.44 16.26
C ALA A 626 41.93 -28.49 15.28
N LEU A 627 42.54 -27.34 15.02
CA LEU A 627 43.65 -27.22 14.10
C LEU A 627 44.93 -27.90 14.64
N GLU A 628 45.20 -27.78 15.94
CA GLU A 628 46.43 -28.30 16.56
C GLU A 628 46.30 -29.74 17.08
N SER A 629 45.12 -30.15 17.55
CA SER A 629 44.94 -31.39 18.33
C SER A 629 44.32 -32.55 17.53
N LEU A 630 43.58 -32.25 16.45
CA LEU A 630 42.98 -33.32 15.63
C LEU A 630 44.02 -34.02 14.79
N HIS A 631 44.19 -35.34 15.02
CA HIS A 631 45.09 -36.14 14.19
C HIS A 631 44.40 -36.56 12.89
N PRO A 632 45.02 -36.32 11.71
CA PRO A 632 44.41 -36.64 10.42
C PRO A 632 43.99 -38.13 10.26
N ALA A 633 44.68 -39.03 10.90
CA ALA A 633 44.32 -40.49 10.86
C ALA A 633 42.99 -40.80 11.47
N ASP A 634 42.44 -39.95 12.36
CA ASP A 634 41.14 -40.14 12.99
C ASP A 634 40.00 -39.47 12.16
N ILE A 635 40.37 -38.76 11.10
CA ILE A 635 39.41 -38.03 10.27
C ILE A 635 38.91 -38.92 9.14
N ARG A 636 37.63 -38.86 8.88
CA ARG A 636 36.99 -39.48 7.73
C ARG A 636 36.79 -38.49 6.59
N SER A 637 36.35 -37.26 6.89
CA SER A 637 36.13 -36.22 5.88
C SER A 637 36.18 -34.83 6.49
N ILE A 638 36.60 -33.87 5.67
CA ILE A 638 36.49 -32.44 5.93
C ILE A 638 35.67 -31.81 4.81
N GLU A 639 34.66 -31.03 5.17
CA GLU A 639 33.76 -30.39 4.23
C GLU A 639 33.59 -28.92 4.59
N ARG A 640 33.64 -28.02 3.61
CA ARG A 640 33.27 -26.64 3.78
C ARG A 640 31.78 -26.49 3.58
N LEU A 641 31.07 -26.03 4.59
CA LEU A 641 29.65 -25.74 4.55
C LEU A 641 29.39 -24.27 4.19
N THR A 642 28.41 -24.06 3.31
CA THR A 642 27.87 -22.71 3.07
C THR A 642 27.16 -22.19 4.32
N PRO A 643 26.92 -20.88 4.46
CA PRO A 643 26.15 -20.32 5.58
C PRO A 643 24.83 -21.06 5.84
N ALA A 644 24.02 -21.32 4.80
CA ALA A 644 22.76 -22.02 4.93
C ALA A 644 22.92 -23.47 5.44
N GLN A 645 23.97 -24.16 5.01
CA GLN A 645 24.29 -25.51 5.53
C GLN A 645 24.78 -25.47 6.97
N ALA A 646 25.66 -24.52 7.31
CA ALA A 646 26.23 -24.37 8.65
C ALA A 646 25.19 -24.02 9.71
N LEU A 647 24.25 -23.16 9.38
CA LEU A 647 23.16 -22.75 10.28
C LEU A 647 22.21 -23.92 10.65
N ARG A 648 22.19 -25.00 9.89
CA ARG A 648 21.45 -26.22 10.28
C ARG A 648 22.08 -26.92 11.50
N TYR A 649 23.35 -26.65 11.77
CA TYR A 649 24.08 -27.21 12.93
C TYR A 649 24.17 -26.23 14.11
N THR A 650 24.44 -24.97 13.84
CA THR A 650 24.70 -23.96 14.87
C THR A 650 24.26 -22.55 14.46
N SER A 651 23.79 -21.75 15.40
CA SER A 651 23.50 -20.32 15.19
C SER A 651 24.75 -19.46 14.94
N LEU A 652 25.92 -20.00 15.10
CA LEU A 652 27.19 -19.27 14.86
C LEU A 652 27.69 -19.40 13.40
N GLY A 653 27.01 -20.16 12.56
CA GLY A 653 27.44 -20.48 11.21
C GLY A 653 27.19 -19.42 10.13
N PHE A 654 27.14 -18.11 10.48
CA PHE A 654 26.79 -17.02 9.54
C PHE A 654 27.75 -16.88 8.34
N ALA A 655 29.03 -17.13 8.52
CA ALA A 655 30.01 -17.11 7.45
C ALA A 655 30.19 -18.47 6.77
N GLY A 656 29.54 -19.52 7.31
CA GLY A 656 29.73 -20.91 6.96
C GLY A 656 30.47 -21.69 8.06
N ALA A 657 30.86 -22.93 7.76
CA ALA A 657 31.59 -23.76 8.71
C ALA A 657 32.56 -24.72 7.99
N ILE A 658 33.50 -25.22 8.75
CA ILE A 658 34.29 -26.38 8.38
C ILE A 658 33.76 -27.56 9.18
N LEU A 659 33.13 -28.51 8.51
CA LEU A 659 32.64 -29.73 9.13
C LEU A 659 33.67 -30.86 9.02
N ILE A 660 34.15 -31.32 10.17
CA ILE A 660 35.09 -32.43 10.30
C ILE A 660 34.27 -33.62 10.81
N ARG A 661 34.35 -34.75 10.10
CA ARG A 661 33.76 -36.02 10.54
C ARG A 661 34.87 -36.99 10.90
N THR A 662 34.71 -37.62 12.07
CA THR A 662 35.67 -38.63 12.54
C THR A 662 35.32 -40.02 12.04
N LYS A 663 36.30 -40.94 12.01
CA LYS A 663 36.08 -42.36 11.75
C LYS A 663 35.30 -42.99 12.89
N GLY A 664 34.18 -43.63 12.57
CA GLY A 664 33.28 -44.28 13.57
C GLY A 664 32.01 -43.49 13.92
N ASN A 665 31.84 -42.27 13.38
CA ASN A 665 30.67 -41.45 13.62
C ASN A 665 29.94 -41.14 12.32
N ASP A 666 29.25 -42.14 11.76
CA ASP A 666 28.76 -42.18 10.38
C ASP A 666 27.46 -41.37 10.16
N LYS A 667 26.80 -40.86 11.21
CA LYS A 667 25.45 -40.29 11.12
C LYS A 667 25.33 -38.94 11.85
N VAL A 668 26.12 -37.96 11.47
CA VAL A 668 25.88 -36.61 11.96
C VAL A 668 25.03 -35.87 10.95
N GLU A 669 23.72 -36.00 11.10
CA GLU A 669 22.77 -35.16 10.36
C GLU A 669 22.45 -33.89 11.15
N PRO A 670 22.24 -32.77 10.47
CA PRO A 670 21.80 -31.55 11.13
C PRO A 670 20.46 -31.78 11.82
N LYS A 671 20.31 -31.23 13.01
CA LYS A 671 19.10 -31.37 13.85
C LYS A 671 17.87 -30.66 13.28
N SER A 672 18.02 -29.81 12.30
CA SER A 672 16.93 -29.06 11.69
C SER A 672 17.09 -29.00 10.17
N LYS A 673 15.95 -29.04 9.48
CA LYS A 673 15.90 -28.93 8.02
C LYS A 673 15.86 -27.48 7.55
N GLY A 674 15.46 -26.53 8.40
CA GLY A 674 15.16 -25.16 8.01
C GLY A 674 13.99 -25.06 7.02
N LEU A 675 13.71 -23.86 6.55
CA LEU A 675 12.69 -23.58 5.53
C LEU A 675 13.34 -22.80 4.38
N ILE A 676 13.14 -23.22 3.13
CA ILE A 676 13.43 -22.40 1.95
C ILE A 676 12.12 -21.75 1.53
N TYR A 677 12.12 -20.42 1.43
CA TYR A 677 10.95 -19.62 1.10
C TYR A 677 11.29 -18.60 0.02
N ALA A 678 10.44 -18.51 -1.01
CA ALA A 678 10.54 -17.50 -2.05
C ALA A 678 9.36 -16.54 -1.93
N PRO A 679 9.54 -15.37 -1.31
CA PRO A 679 8.52 -14.33 -1.23
C PRO A 679 8.38 -13.59 -2.56
N GLY A 680 7.24 -12.89 -2.77
CA GLY A 680 7.09 -11.95 -3.88
C GLY A 680 8.10 -10.80 -3.77
N GLY A 681 8.99 -10.70 -4.74
CA GLY A 681 10.06 -9.72 -4.82
C GLY A 681 9.74 -8.52 -5.70
N LEU A 682 10.76 -7.69 -5.96
CA LEU A 682 10.67 -6.59 -6.90
C LEU A 682 10.77 -7.13 -8.33
N SER A 683 9.90 -6.63 -9.21
CA SER A 683 9.97 -6.93 -10.63
C SER A 683 11.23 -6.33 -11.27
N ASP A 684 11.74 -6.98 -12.30
CA ASP A 684 12.81 -6.41 -13.12
C ASP A 684 12.28 -5.23 -13.94
N ILE A 685 13.10 -4.19 -14.09
CA ILE A 685 12.81 -3.01 -14.92
C ILE A 685 13.36 -3.26 -16.31
#